data_b1d593439fcc869c615fdc91e0beacba
#
_entry.id   b1d593439fcc869c615fdc91e0beacba
#
_cell.length_a   1.000
_cell.length_b   1.000
_cell.length_c   1.000
_cell.angle_alpha   90.00
_cell.angle_beta   90.00
_cell.angle_gamma   90.00
#
_symmetry.space_group_name_H-M   'P 1'
#
loop_
_entity.id
_entity.type
_entity.pdbx_description
1 polymer ?
#
loop_
_entity_poly.entity_id
_entity_poly.type
_entity_poly.pdbx_seq_one_letter_code
_entity_poly.pdbx_strand_id
1 'polypeptide(L)'
;MKAIFLTILSITTSLLAAQAIALTPADPPVTQNGMELNLAWFGGLNTPQTQAVDLDGDGLDDLYFFDKAGEINLALKGDGNGNYEVAPELVAHFPEDTEGWTMLRDFDQDGTPDMFRFFDIIDGVEVLRGNRRTDGLLEFEVIDFGDAFPILHFPFEGNRTAIFVSSIDYPAVEDLDFDGDLDIITFSVNGGYVEYYKNQSVERGFGLDTLIYTLETQCWGGFFESGLTTALDLATAPDDCFDNFLPGGGGRPRHSGSTITAFDYDGNGRMDIMLGDISFDRLVLGLNNGSVAEPWISEQDTAWNDGEVIAKIASFPAAYYVDIDQDGQRDIIGSPSVTLNGTDVDVMWYYRNVGTEADPDFVFQSRKVLVEDMLDLGTAANVTIFDYDADGRPDLILGNNDEYTADNSLDSRFRLLRNVTPEGGAIAFELIDEDYLGMSAFQTTGWAFAPTFGDLDGDGDLDLVIGDRSGKLFYGENTAGAGNEATFAQLVFEWQGIDAGQFSKPFIADLDRDGRNDLLVGGFDGRVRFYRNIGTAQAASFDPDVSADGNMLQLGGINTNSPGISTGHPAPWVIQSPNYTLVFTGNRIGKLEAYRFGIDSAYTEPFTLLTKDVDGLDVGGFANPGFADFDGDGKLELVIGTQRGGANFFQTNLNLDATTALFAAPQPSFAFSAAPNPAAKFITVSGWPAGAAAEISLLDVNGRVLRKEALAARTRVRWEVEGLSSGVYIVRLAGIGGVASRKIIIR
;
A
#
# COMPACT_ATOMS: atom_id res chain seq x y z
N MET A 1 -0.16 60.38 52.39
CA MET A 1 -0.70 59.69 51.23
C MET A 1 0.46 59.03 50.51
N LYS A 2 0.61 57.72 50.70
CA LYS A 2 1.63 56.91 50.01
C LYS A 2 0.90 56.17 48.88
N ALA A 3 1.27 56.46 47.63
CA ALA A 3 0.79 55.73 46.46
C ALA A 3 1.57 54.43 46.32
N ILE A 4 0.89 53.31 46.33
CA ILE A 4 1.42 51.96 46.01
C ILE A 4 1.24 51.74 44.50
N PHE A 5 2.37 51.68 43.78
CA PHE A 5 2.39 51.23 42.39
C PHE A 5 2.33 49.71 42.39
N LEU A 6 1.23 49.16 41.87
CA LEU A 6 1.08 47.74 41.61
C LEU A 6 1.57 47.45 40.17
N THR A 7 2.76 46.88 40.08
CA THR A 7 3.29 46.41 38.78
C THR A 7 2.61 45.08 38.44
N ILE A 8 1.69 45.07 37.48
CA ILE A 8 1.10 43.83 36.91
C ILE A 8 2.13 43.26 35.94
N LEU A 9 2.78 42.18 36.37
CA LEU A 9 3.62 41.36 35.50
C LEU A 9 2.68 40.51 34.63
N SER A 10 2.45 40.92 33.39
CA SER A 10 1.75 40.08 32.39
C SER A 10 2.68 38.97 31.96
N ILE A 11 2.49 37.78 32.50
CA ILE A 11 3.07 36.56 31.95
C ILE A 11 2.27 36.21 30.69
N THR A 12 2.79 36.59 29.54
CA THR A 12 2.32 36.03 28.25
C THR A 12 2.84 34.60 28.16
N THR A 13 2.03 33.65 28.58
CA THR A 13 2.23 32.26 28.18
C THR A 13 1.91 32.18 26.68
N SER A 14 2.95 32.19 25.86
CA SER A 14 2.82 31.74 24.48
C SER A 14 2.49 30.26 24.55
N LEU A 15 1.23 29.89 24.30
CA LEU A 15 0.88 28.52 23.92
C LEU A 15 1.54 28.25 22.56
N LEU A 16 2.70 27.60 22.59
CA LEU A 16 3.20 26.95 21.39
C LEU A 16 2.21 25.82 21.07
N ALA A 17 1.49 25.96 19.97
CA ALA A 17 0.76 24.85 19.38
C ALA A 17 1.78 23.75 19.05
N ALA A 18 1.55 22.56 19.55
CA ALA A 18 2.36 21.42 19.16
C ALA A 18 2.13 21.15 17.67
N GLN A 19 3.20 21.03 16.95
CA GLN A 19 3.18 20.73 15.52
C GLN A 19 3.04 19.23 15.34
N ALA A 20 2.09 18.79 14.50
CA ALA A 20 2.02 17.39 14.07
C ALA A 20 3.30 17.04 13.28
N ILE A 21 3.66 15.77 13.26
CA ILE A 21 4.71 15.31 12.35
C ILE A 21 4.14 15.47 10.94
N ALA A 22 4.85 16.20 10.09
CA ALA A 22 4.49 16.39 8.70
C ALA A 22 5.50 15.64 7.81
N LEU A 23 4.97 14.98 6.79
CA LEU A 23 5.72 14.25 5.79
C LEU A 23 5.50 14.94 4.44
N THR A 24 6.58 15.24 3.74
CA THR A 24 6.51 15.80 2.38
C THR A 24 7.26 14.84 1.46
N PRO A 25 6.59 14.20 0.49
CA PRO A 25 7.28 13.35 -0.48
C PRO A 25 8.43 14.08 -1.15
N ALA A 26 9.54 13.39 -1.36
CA ALA A 26 10.71 13.93 -2.05
C ALA A 26 11.38 12.82 -2.88
N ASP A 27 12.05 13.21 -3.93
CA ASP A 27 12.67 12.31 -4.89
C ASP A 27 14.15 12.69 -5.11
N PRO A 28 15.01 12.47 -4.08
CA PRO A 28 16.44 12.74 -4.25
C PRO A 28 17.04 11.82 -5.29
N PRO A 29 17.94 12.33 -6.19
CA PRO A 29 18.52 11.53 -7.25
C PRO A 29 19.30 10.33 -6.71
N VAL A 30 19.10 9.19 -7.34
CA VAL A 30 19.86 7.98 -7.13
C VAL A 30 20.56 7.58 -8.42
N THR A 31 21.85 7.32 -8.36
CA THR A 31 22.60 6.85 -9.51
C THR A 31 23.08 5.40 -9.32
N GLN A 32 23.06 4.63 -10.38
CA GLN A 32 23.64 3.29 -10.45
C GLN A 32 24.53 3.19 -11.69
N ASN A 33 25.79 2.85 -11.51
CA ASN A 33 26.77 2.76 -12.61
C ASN A 33 26.85 4.05 -13.46
N GLY A 34 26.58 5.23 -12.86
CA GLY A 34 26.58 6.52 -13.51
C GLY A 34 25.31 6.83 -14.33
N MET A 35 24.27 6.02 -14.27
CA MET A 35 22.93 6.30 -14.78
C MET A 35 22.00 6.64 -13.62
N GLU A 36 21.11 7.58 -13.83
CA GLU A 36 20.10 7.97 -12.85
C GLU A 36 18.93 6.97 -12.89
N LEU A 37 18.42 6.58 -11.72
CA LEU A 37 17.19 5.83 -11.56
C LEU A 37 16.05 6.85 -11.38
N ASN A 38 15.27 7.08 -12.44
CA ASN A 38 14.28 8.17 -12.45
C ASN A 38 13.07 7.93 -11.54
N LEU A 39 12.84 6.69 -11.10
CA LEU A 39 11.71 6.28 -10.27
C LEU A 39 12.19 5.62 -8.96
N ALA A 40 13.40 5.96 -8.48
CA ALA A 40 14.06 5.29 -7.37
C ALA A 40 13.17 5.14 -6.13
N TRP A 41 12.38 6.16 -5.80
CA TRP A 41 11.57 6.23 -4.58
C TRP A 41 10.08 5.96 -4.79
N PHE A 42 9.72 5.32 -5.90
CA PHE A 42 8.31 4.97 -6.18
C PHE A 42 7.74 3.91 -5.22
N GLY A 43 8.60 3.09 -4.61
CA GLY A 43 8.20 2.09 -3.64
C GLY A 43 8.05 0.67 -4.19
N GLY A 44 8.44 0.42 -5.45
CA GLY A 44 8.37 -0.89 -6.11
C GLY A 44 6.99 -1.27 -6.60
N LEU A 45 6.93 -2.36 -7.38
CA LEU A 45 5.71 -2.98 -7.94
C LEU A 45 5.81 -4.51 -7.87
N ASN A 46 4.72 -5.19 -7.48
CA ASN A 46 4.67 -6.65 -7.49
C ASN A 46 3.53 -7.23 -8.34
N THR A 47 2.34 -6.67 -8.24
CA THR A 47 1.14 -7.15 -8.94
C THR A 47 0.33 -5.97 -9.47
N PRO A 48 0.94 -5.12 -10.32
CA PRO A 48 0.31 -3.89 -10.78
C PRO A 48 -0.80 -4.16 -11.80
N GLN A 49 -1.95 -3.56 -11.58
CA GLN A 49 -3.00 -3.37 -12.58
C GLN A 49 -2.76 -2.00 -13.23
N THR A 50 -2.28 -2.00 -14.47
CA THR A 50 -1.76 -0.82 -15.15
C THR A 50 -2.80 -0.16 -16.04
N GLN A 51 -2.95 1.16 -15.97
CA GLN A 51 -3.85 1.95 -16.82
C GLN A 51 -3.22 3.29 -17.18
N ALA A 52 -3.44 3.74 -18.41
CA ALA A 52 -3.07 5.07 -18.86
C ALA A 52 -4.33 5.95 -18.86
N VAL A 53 -4.28 7.09 -18.15
CA VAL A 53 -5.44 7.97 -17.95
C VAL A 53 -4.99 9.35 -17.45
N ASP A 54 -5.62 10.41 -17.94
CA ASP A 54 -5.40 11.79 -17.46
C ASP A 54 -5.95 11.96 -16.03
N LEU A 55 -5.07 11.94 -15.03
CA LEU A 55 -5.45 12.02 -13.61
C LEU A 55 -5.60 13.47 -13.10
N ASP A 56 -4.90 14.45 -13.70
CA ASP A 56 -4.89 15.83 -13.20
C ASP A 56 -5.60 16.85 -14.13
N GLY A 57 -6.07 16.42 -15.29
CA GLY A 57 -6.82 17.25 -16.23
C GLY A 57 -5.94 18.11 -17.12
N ASP A 58 -4.67 17.77 -17.30
CA ASP A 58 -3.75 18.51 -18.17
C ASP A 58 -3.83 18.07 -19.65
N GLY A 59 -4.54 16.97 -19.92
CA GLY A 59 -4.79 16.42 -21.26
C GLY A 59 -3.71 15.47 -21.74
N LEU A 60 -2.80 15.05 -20.87
CA LEU A 60 -1.82 13.98 -21.09
C LEU A 60 -2.19 12.79 -20.23
N ASP A 61 -1.95 11.58 -20.73
CA ASP A 61 -2.16 10.39 -19.93
C ASP A 61 -1.03 10.21 -18.90
N ASP A 62 -1.44 9.97 -17.67
CA ASP A 62 -0.62 9.52 -16.56
C ASP A 62 -0.71 7.99 -16.47
N LEU A 63 0.19 7.34 -15.70
CA LEU A 63 0.04 5.94 -15.37
C LEU A 63 -0.56 5.79 -13.98
N TYR A 64 -1.70 5.14 -13.93
CA TYR A 64 -2.33 4.68 -12.71
C TYR A 64 -2.04 3.19 -12.49
N PHE A 65 -1.69 2.84 -11.26
CA PHE A 65 -1.52 1.45 -10.84
C PHE A 65 -2.37 1.18 -9.61
N PHE A 66 -3.10 0.09 -9.63
CA PHE A 66 -3.54 -0.55 -8.40
C PHE A 66 -2.66 -1.78 -8.17
N ASP A 67 -1.79 -1.73 -7.16
CA ASP A 67 -0.94 -2.88 -6.83
C ASP A 67 -1.61 -3.74 -5.75
N LYS A 68 -2.00 -4.97 -6.14
CA LYS A 68 -2.69 -5.90 -5.24
C LYS A 68 -1.82 -6.37 -4.09
N ALA A 69 -0.48 -6.36 -4.21
CA ALA A 69 0.43 -6.76 -3.14
C ALA A 69 0.33 -5.85 -1.93
N GLY A 70 0.08 -4.56 -2.16
CA GLY A 70 -0.08 -3.56 -1.10
C GLY A 70 -1.52 -3.07 -0.93
N GLU A 71 -2.45 -3.49 -1.80
CA GLU A 71 -3.81 -2.94 -1.89
C GLU A 71 -3.78 -1.41 -1.96
N ILE A 72 -2.92 -0.87 -2.84
CA ILE A 72 -2.60 0.56 -2.88
C ILE A 72 -2.76 1.15 -4.28
N ASN A 73 -3.30 2.37 -4.31
CA ASN A 73 -3.36 3.20 -5.51
C ASN A 73 -2.05 3.97 -5.67
N LEU A 74 -1.44 3.93 -6.84
CA LEU A 74 -0.18 4.58 -7.17
C LEU A 74 -0.29 5.32 -8.50
N ALA A 75 0.50 6.38 -8.69
CA ALA A 75 0.52 7.10 -9.94
C ALA A 75 1.93 7.59 -10.31
N LEU A 76 2.16 7.62 -11.61
CA LEU A 76 3.27 8.31 -12.24
C LEU A 76 2.71 9.37 -13.19
N LYS A 77 3.19 10.61 -13.10
CA LYS A 77 2.80 11.68 -14.00
C LYS A 77 3.55 11.57 -15.33
N GLY A 78 2.79 11.58 -16.43
CA GLY A 78 3.34 11.55 -17.78
C GLY A 78 3.69 12.93 -18.33
N ASP A 79 4.73 13.02 -19.18
CA ASP A 79 5.13 14.26 -19.86
C ASP A 79 4.67 14.33 -21.33
N GLY A 80 3.93 13.32 -21.81
CA GLY A 80 3.49 13.19 -23.21
C GLY A 80 4.58 12.74 -24.19
N ASN A 81 5.74 12.28 -23.70
CA ASN A 81 6.86 11.80 -24.50
C ASN A 81 7.42 10.46 -24.01
N GLY A 82 6.67 9.75 -23.19
CA GLY A 82 7.08 8.47 -22.62
C GLY A 82 7.98 8.57 -21.39
N ASN A 83 8.16 9.76 -20.79
CA ASN A 83 8.83 9.89 -19.52
C ASN A 83 7.84 10.11 -18.39
N TYR A 84 8.18 9.60 -17.21
CA TYR A 84 7.32 9.60 -16.05
C TYR A 84 8.06 10.09 -14.81
N GLU A 85 7.32 10.75 -13.91
CA GLU A 85 7.81 11.16 -12.59
C GLU A 85 6.89 10.64 -11.47
N VAL A 86 7.44 10.44 -10.29
CA VAL A 86 6.69 9.97 -9.12
C VAL A 86 5.71 11.05 -8.66
N ALA A 87 4.41 10.77 -8.66
CA ALA A 87 3.35 11.73 -8.39
C ALA A 87 2.26 11.18 -7.46
N PRO A 88 2.55 10.92 -6.17
CA PRO A 88 1.59 10.36 -5.23
C PRO A 88 0.38 11.28 -4.96
N GLU A 89 0.50 12.58 -5.22
CA GLU A 89 -0.61 13.54 -5.10
C GLU A 89 -1.75 13.26 -6.08
N LEU A 90 -1.49 12.63 -7.23
CA LEU A 90 -2.52 12.32 -8.22
C LEU A 90 -3.57 11.35 -7.69
N VAL A 91 -3.20 10.49 -6.74
CA VAL A 91 -4.09 9.52 -6.10
C VAL A 91 -4.44 9.85 -4.65
N ALA A 92 -4.06 11.02 -4.16
CA ALA A 92 -4.23 11.41 -2.74
C ALA A 92 -5.69 11.46 -2.25
N HIS A 93 -6.67 11.48 -3.16
CA HIS A 93 -8.10 11.49 -2.87
C HIS A 93 -8.84 10.25 -3.36
N PHE A 94 -8.10 9.21 -3.73
CA PHE A 94 -8.66 7.91 -4.09
C PHE A 94 -9.17 7.20 -2.82
N PRO A 95 -10.13 6.27 -2.94
CA PRO A 95 -10.59 5.47 -1.81
C PRO A 95 -9.44 4.67 -1.18
N GLU A 96 -9.31 4.75 0.16
CA GLU A 96 -8.30 3.96 0.91
C GLU A 96 -8.70 2.48 1.07
N ASP A 97 -9.98 2.14 0.83
CA ASP A 97 -10.56 0.80 1.00
C ASP A 97 -10.68 0.05 -0.34
N THR A 98 -9.75 0.28 -1.26
CA THR A 98 -9.70 -0.42 -2.54
C THR A 98 -9.03 -1.78 -2.37
N GLU A 99 -9.71 -2.85 -2.78
CA GLU A 99 -9.27 -4.24 -2.68
C GLU A 99 -9.48 -4.98 -4.01
N GLY A 100 -8.81 -6.11 -4.20
CA GLY A 100 -9.03 -7.05 -5.30
C GLY A 100 -8.65 -6.49 -6.67
N TRP A 101 -9.51 -5.70 -7.29
CA TRP A 101 -9.27 -5.07 -8.58
C TRP A 101 -9.96 -3.71 -8.71
N THR A 102 -9.43 -2.87 -9.60
CA THR A 102 -10.02 -1.57 -9.93
C THR A 102 -9.70 -1.17 -11.36
N MET A 103 -10.65 -0.44 -11.99
CA MET A 103 -10.51 0.14 -13.31
C MET A 103 -11.00 1.57 -13.32
N LEU A 104 -10.29 2.42 -14.02
CA LEU A 104 -10.72 3.77 -14.35
C LEU A 104 -11.29 3.79 -15.77
N ARG A 105 -12.56 4.20 -15.91
CA ARG A 105 -13.27 4.33 -17.19
C ARG A 105 -14.20 5.52 -17.12
N ASP A 106 -14.22 6.35 -18.11
CA ASP A 106 -15.18 7.45 -18.27
C ASP A 106 -16.49 6.88 -18.86
N PHE A 107 -17.42 6.39 -17.99
CA PHE A 107 -18.62 5.72 -18.45
C PHE A 107 -19.67 6.67 -19.01
N ASP A 108 -19.68 7.93 -18.57
CA ASP A 108 -20.67 8.92 -19.04
C ASP A 108 -20.10 9.91 -20.06
N GLN A 109 -18.83 9.71 -20.44
CA GLN A 109 -18.10 10.51 -21.44
C GLN A 109 -18.08 12.01 -21.12
N ASP A 110 -17.99 12.35 -19.83
CA ASP A 110 -17.86 13.74 -19.39
C ASP A 110 -16.40 14.25 -19.40
N GLY A 111 -15.44 13.38 -19.69
CA GLY A 111 -14.01 13.63 -19.72
C GLY A 111 -13.34 13.46 -18.35
N THR A 112 -14.05 12.90 -17.39
CA THR A 112 -13.52 12.59 -16.05
C THR A 112 -13.57 11.08 -15.81
N PRO A 113 -12.47 10.42 -15.49
CA PRO A 113 -12.48 8.99 -15.23
C PRO A 113 -13.33 8.63 -14.02
N ASP A 114 -14.20 7.62 -14.17
CA ASP A 114 -14.93 6.99 -13.08
C ASP A 114 -14.22 5.71 -12.64
N MET A 115 -14.54 5.19 -11.45
CA MET A 115 -13.90 4.00 -10.92
C MET A 115 -14.87 2.83 -10.83
N PHE A 116 -14.55 1.73 -11.49
CA PHE A 116 -15.16 0.43 -11.30
C PHE A 116 -14.24 -0.39 -10.41
N ARG A 117 -14.75 -0.93 -9.29
CA ARG A 117 -13.93 -1.69 -8.35
C ARG A 117 -14.62 -2.89 -7.76
N PHE A 118 -13.84 -3.79 -7.23
CA PHE A 118 -14.32 -4.92 -6.45
C PHE A 118 -15.04 -4.47 -5.19
N PHE A 119 -16.15 -5.14 -4.85
CA PHE A 119 -16.89 -4.94 -3.61
C PHE A 119 -16.84 -6.21 -2.76
N ASP A 120 -16.18 -6.15 -1.61
CA ASP A 120 -15.75 -7.28 -0.78
C ASP A 120 -16.88 -8.07 -0.09
N ILE A 121 -18.03 -7.43 0.19
CA ILE A 121 -19.08 -8.04 1.01
C ILE A 121 -19.82 -9.16 0.25
N ILE A 122 -19.98 -9.05 -1.05
CA ILE A 122 -20.74 -10.00 -1.87
C ILE A 122 -20.14 -10.27 -3.27
N ASP A 123 -18.82 -10.08 -3.44
CA ASP A 123 -18.13 -10.31 -4.73
C ASP A 123 -18.86 -9.63 -5.91
N GLY A 124 -18.96 -8.32 -5.88
CA GLY A 124 -19.68 -7.54 -6.88
C GLY A 124 -18.85 -6.42 -7.51
N VAL A 125 -19.49 -5.63 -8.36
CA VAL A 125 -18.91 -4.45 -9.00
C VAL A 125 -19.50 -3.20 -8.38
N GLU A 126 -18.70 -2.42 -7.67
CA GLU A 126 -19.06 -1.07 -7.20
C GLU A 126 -18.58 -0.04 -8.22
N VAL A 127 -19.37 1.00 -8.44
CA VAL A 127 -19.01 2.10 -9.33
C VAL A 127 -19.01 3.40 -8.55
N LEU A 128 -17.93 4.15 -8.70
CA LEU A 128 -17.78 5.48 -8.12
C LEU A 128 -17.65 6.50 -9.25
N ARG A 129 -18.46 7.54 -9.18
CA ARG A 129 -18.36 8.64 -10.12
C ARG A 129 -17.15 9.50 -9.78
N GLY A 130 -16.31 9.75 -10.77
CA GLY A 130 -15.19 10.68 -10.67
C GLY A 130 -15.66 12.13 -10.72
N ASN A 131 -14.98 12.97 -9.97
CA ASN A 131 -15.20 14.41 -10.00
C ASN A 131 -13.85 15.12 -9.98
N ARG A 132 -13.69 16.12 -10.84
CA ARG A 132 -12.49 16.95 -10.79
C ARG A 132 -12.64 18.06 -9.76
N ARG A 133 -11.72 18.08 -8.83
CA ARG A 133 -11.58 19.12 -7.81
C ARG A 133 -11.09 20.42 -8.44
N THR A 134 -11.09 21.49 -7.66
CA THR A 134 -10.59 22.82 -8.11
C THR A 134 -9.08 22.88 -8.32
N ASP A 135 -8.33 21.92 -7.78
CA ASP A 135 -6.89 21.72 -7.98
C ASP A 135 -6.58 20.80 -9.18
N GLY A 136 -7.60 20.30 -9.88
CA GLY A 136 -7.47 19.40 -11.03
C GLY A 136 -7.49 17.92 -10.65
N LEU A 137 -7.22 17.56 -9.40
CA LEU A 137 -7.15 16.17 -8.94
C LEU A 137 -8.52 15.49 -8.92
N LEU A 138 -8.52 14.17 -9.00
CA LEU A 138 -9.73 13.35 -8.92
C LEU A 138 -10.17 13.10 -7.47
N GLU A 139 -11.47 13.11 -7.26
CA GLU A 139 -12.14 12.55 -6.08
C GLU A 139 -13.34 11.72 -6.53
N PHE A 140 -13.72 10.70 -5.76
CA PHE A 140 -14.73 9.73 -6.17
C PHE A 140 -15.92 9.70 -5.21
N GLU A 141 -17.13 9.55 -5.77
CA GLU A 141 -18.38 9.42 -5.01
C GLU A 141 -19.08 8.12 -5.41
N VAL A 142 -19.42 7.27 -4.43
CA VAL A 142 -20.12 6.01 -4.65
C VAL A 142 -21.49 6.25 -5.27
N ILE A 143 -21.80 5.54 -6.35
CA ILE A 143 -23.12 5.60 -6.99
C ILE A 143 -24.09 4.71 -6.20
N ASP A 144 -25.18 5.30 -5.69
CA ASP A 144 -26.26 4.58 -5.00
C ASP A 144 -27.32 4.11 -5.99
N PHE A 145 -27.38 2.80 -6.23
CA PHE A 145 -28.39 2.17 -7.09
C PHE A 145 -29.73 1.89 -6.39
N GLY A 146 -29.89 2.33 -5.13
CA GLY A 146 -31.12 2.19 -4.34
C GLY A 146 -31.36 0.80 -3.76
N ASP A 147 -30.34 -0.05 -3.72
CA ASP A 147 -30.34 -1.40 -3.16
C ASP A 147 -29.66 -1.47 -1.78
N ALA A 148 -29.56 -2.67 -1.22
CA ALA A 148 -28.91 -2.87 0.08
C ALA A 148 -27.38 -2.61 0.03
N PHE A 149 -26.78 -2.79 -1.16
CA PHE A 149 -25.37 -2.57 -1.45
C PHE A 149 -25.23 -1.70 -2.72
N PRO A 150 -24.24 -0.82 -2.80
CA PRO A 150 -24.05 0.11 -3.91
C PRO A 150 -23.31 -0.56 -5.10
N ILE A 151 -23.83 -1.66 -5.58
CA ILE A 151 -23.21 -2.46 -6.65
C ILE A 151 -24.11 -2.59 -7.86
N LEU A 152 -23.53 -2.97 -8.98
CA LEU A 152 -24.24 -3.22 -10.22
C LEU A 152 -25.13 -4.46 -10.13
N HIS A 153 -26.33 -4.34 -10.66
CA HIS A 153 -27.34 -5.40 -10.69
C HIS A 153 -27.94 -5.56 -12.08
N PHE A 154 -28.41 -6.77 -12.38
CA PHE A 154 -29.22 -7.07 -13.55
C PHE A 154 -30.50 -7.82 -13.16
N PRO A 155 -31.56 -7.79 -13.97
CA PRO A 155 -32.78 -8.56 -13.73
C PRO A 155 -32.58 -10.03 -14.11
N PHE A 156 -32.79 -10.93 -13.16
CA PHE A 156 -32.73 -12.38 -13.41
C PHE A 156 -33.87 -13.10 -12.69
N GLU A 157 -34.69 -13.88 -13.44
CA GLU A 157 -35.86 -14.62 -12.90
C GLU A 157 -36.81 -13.78 -12.04
N GLY A 158 -36.95 -12.49 -12.37
CA GLY A 158 -37.81 -11.56 -11.63
C GLY A 158 -37.20 -10.92 -10.38
N ASN A 159 -35.94 -11.22 -10.09
CA ASN A 159 -35.16 -10.61 -9.02
C ASN A 159 -34.11 -9.65 -9.59
N ARG A 160 -33.59 -8.75 -8.75
CA ARG A 160 -32.35 -8.01 -9.01
C ARG A 160 -31.18 -8.86 -8.49
N THR A 161 -30.28 -9.21 -9.36
CA THR A 161 -29.11 -10.07 -9.06
C THR A 161 -27.83 -9.26 -9.26
N ALA A 162 -26.88 -9.37 -8.36
CA ALA A 162 -25.60 -8.69 -8.51
C ALA A 162 -24.82 -9.24 -9.71
N ILE A 163 -24.11 -8.37 -10.42
CA ILE A 163 -23.07 -8.80 -11.37
C ILE A 163 -21.91 -9.32 -10.54
N PHE A 164 -21.61 -10.60 -10.67
CA PHE A 164 -20.57 -11.28 -9.90
C PHE A 164 -19.21 -11.08 -10.55
N VAL A 165 -18.24 -10.57 -9.79
CA VAL A 165 -16.81 -10.59 -10.14
C VAL A 165 -16.03 -10.86 -8.87
N SER A 166 -15.24 -11.90 -8.81
CA SER A 166 -14.48 -12.22 -7.61
C SER A 166 -13.24 -11.32 -7.43
N SER A 167 -12.68 -11.27 -6.23
CA SER A 167 -11.49 -10.45 -5.93
C SER A 167 -10.23 -10.85 -6.72
N ILE A 168 -10.19 -12.10 -7.22
CA ILE A 168 -9.04 -12.59 -7.99
C ILE A 168 -9.23 -12.42 -9.50
N ASP A 169 -10.47 -12.28 -9.98
CA ASP A 169 -10.76 -12.02 -11.39
C ASP A 169 -10.40 -10.57 -11.78
N TYR A 170 -10.21 -10.35 -13.06
CA TYR A 170 -10.11 -9.03 -13.66
C TYR A 170 -11.05 -9.00 -14.87
N PRO A 171 -12.22 -8.35 -14.77
CA PRO A 171 -13.21 -8.33 -15.85
C PRO A 171 -12.78 -7.39 -16.98
N ALA A 172 -13.42 -7.47 -18.14
CA ALA A 172 -13.35 -6.38 -19.11
C ALA A 172 -14.59 -5.49 -18.96
N VAL A 173 -14.38 -4.18 -18.91
CA VAL A 173 -15.40 -3.12 -18.88
C VAL A 173 -15.12 -2.22 -20.08
N GLU A 174 -15.79 -2.48 -21.19
CA GLU A 174 -15.52 -1.85 -22.50
C GLU A 174 -16.83 -1.73 -23.30
N ASP A 175 -16.86 -0.84 -24.29
CA ASP A 175 -17.96 -0.75 -25.27
C ASP A 175 -17.86 -1.92 -26.27
N LEU A 176 -18.47 -3.06 -25.92
CA LEU A 176 -18.31 -4.32 -26.67
C LEU A 176 -19.14 -4.35 -27.95
N ASP A 177 -20.20 -3.57 -28.06
CA ASP A 177 -21.05 -3.55 -29.23
C ASP A 177 -21.03 -2.23 -30.00
N PHE A 178 -20.15 -1.31 -29.60
CA PHE A 178 -19.86 -0.03 -30.25
C PHE A 178 -21.07 0.93 -30.30
N ASP A 179 -21.92 0.89 -29.30
CA ASP A 179 -23.05 1.82 -29.16
C ASP A 179 -22.75 3.03 -28.27
N GLY A 180 -21.61 3.02 -27.58
CA GLY A 180 -21.03 4.10 -26.80
C GLY A 180 -21.21 3.96 -25.30
N ASP A 181 -22.01 3.02 -24.78
CA ASP A 181 -22.07 2.74 -23.36
C ASP A 181 -21.17 1.52 -22.97
N LEU A 182 -20.72 1.46 -21.71
CA LEU A 182 -19.77 0.43 -21.27
C LEU A 182 -20.49 -0.85 -20.84
N ASP A 183 -20.12 -1.95 -21.44
CA ASP A 183 -20.54 -3.29 -21.14
C ASP A 183 -19.57 -4.01 -20.20
N ILE A 184 -19.97 -5.18 -19.69
CA ILE A 184 -19.12 -6.00 -18.83
C ILE A 184 -19.10 -7.45 -19.34
N ILE A 185 -17.89 -8.00 -19.53
CA ILE A 185 -17.70 -9.45 -19.61
C ILE A 185 -16.84 -9.95 -18.46
N THR A 186 -17.29 -11.04 -17.86
CA THR A 186 -16.62 -11.67 -16.71
C THR A 186 -16.89 -13.16 -16.69
N PHE A 187 -16.09 -13.92 -15.97
CA PHE A 187 -16.35 -15.34 -15.80
C PHE A 187 -17.56 -15.58 -14.88
N SER A 188 -18.34 -16.60 -15.23
CA SER A 188 -19.48 -17.00 -14.40
C SER A 188 -19.04 -17.45 -13.00
N VAL A 189 -19.92 -17.34 -12.01
CA VAL A 189 -19.67 -17.80 -10.60
C VAL A 189 -19.07 -19.21 -10.52
N ASN A 190 -19.33 -20.04 -11.52
CA ASN A 190 -18.80 -21.39 -11.58
C ASN A 190 -17.52 -21.52 -12.41
N GLY A 191 -17.00 -20.44 -12.98
CA GLY A 191 -15.86 -20.43 -13.89
C GLY A 191 -16.13 -21.08 -15.24
N GLY A 192 -15.17 -20.98 -16.14
CA GLY A 192 -15.13 -21.67 -17.43
C GLY A 192 -15.93 -21.02 -18.56
N TYR A 193 -17.06 -20.40 -18.32
CA TYR A 193 -17.80 -19.63 -19.32
C TYR A 193 -17.76 -18.13 -19.00
N VAL A 194 -17.74 -17.31 -20.04
CA VAL A 194 -17.79 -15.84 -19.92
C VAL A 194 -19.23 -15.37 -20.05
N GLU A 195 -19.72 -14.64 -19.06
CA GLU A 195 -21.03 -13.98 -19.07
C GLU A 195 -20.89 -12.57 -19.62
N TYR A 196 -21.84 -12.16 -20.46
CA TYR A 196 -21.92 -10.82 -21.03
C TYR A 196 -23.10 -10.07 -20.45
N TYR A 197 -22.78 -9.00 -19.76
CA TYR A 197 -23.73 -8.04 -19.20
C TYR A 197 -23.73 -6.80 -20.07
N LYS A 198 -24.77 -6.67 -20.93
CA LYS A 198 -24.94 -5.53 -21.81
C LYS A 198 -25.55 -4.36 -21.03
N ASN A 199 -24.93 -3.20 -21.11
CA ASN A 199 -25.56 -1.96 -20.71
C ASN A 199 -26.68 -1.62 -21.70
N GLN A 200 -27.80 -1.13 -21.25
CA GLN A 200 -28.99 -0.85 -22.01
C GLN A 200 -29.35 0.65 -21.97
N SER A 201 -28.42 1.48 -21.53
CA SER A 201 -28.68 2.88 -21.29
C SER A 201 -28.97 3.64 -22.58
N VAL A 202 -28.20 3.36 -23.60
CA VAL A 202 -28.36 3.93 -24.94
C VAL A 202 -29.61 3.40 -25.62
N GLU A 203 -29.88 2.10 -25.65
CA GLU A 203 -31.08 1.51 -26.28
C GLU A 203 -32.38 1.96 -25.63
N ARG A 204 -32.36 2.23 -24.32
CA ARG A 204 -33.55 2.73 -23.60
C ARG A 204 -33.71 4.23 -23.66
N GLY A 205 -32.75 4.94 -24.27
CA GLY A 205 -32.79 6.37 -24.48
C GLY A 205 -32.49 7.19 -23.22
N PHE A 206 -31.76 6.64 -22.26
CA PHE A 206 -31.27 7.35 -21.08
C PHE A 206 -29.93 8.08 -21.34
N GLY A 207 -29.26 7.78 -22.46
CA GLY A 207 -27.92 8.28 -22.73
C GLY A 207 -26.88 7.53 -21.90
N LEU A 208 -25.68 8.11 -21.74
CA LEU A 208 -24.54 7.45 -21.08
C LEU A 208 -24.53 7.64 -19.53
N ASP A 209 -25.30 8.59 -19.00
CA ASP A 209 -25.29 8.97 -17.57
C ASP A 209 -26.03 7.96 -16.66
N THR A 210 -26.26 6.73 -17.12
CA THR A 210 -26.90 5.67 -16.34
C THR A 210 -26.26 4.32 -16.62
N LEU A 211 -26.38 3.39 -15.66
CA LEU A 211 -25.85 2.05 -15.75
C LEU A 211 -26.99 1.04 -15.55
N ILE A 212 -27.50 0.46 -16.66
CA ILE A 212 -28.65 -0.44 -16.67
C ILE A 212 -28.30 -1.72 -17.39
N TYR A 213 -27.88 -2.72 -16.66
CA TYR A 213 -27.38 -3.98 -17.23
C TYR A 213 -28.45 -5.04 -17.41
N THR A 214 -28.29 -5.84 -18.46
CA THR A 214 -29.02 -7.10 -18.69
C THR A 214 -28.03 -8.20 -19.02
N LEU A 215 -28.27 -9.42 -18.55
CA LEU A 215 -27.50 -10.60 -18.95
C LEU A 215 -27.91 -10.99 -20.37
N GLU A 216 -27.05 -10.69 -21.34
CA GLU A 216 -27.32 -10.96 -22.76
C GLU A 216 -27.01 -12.42 -23.09
N THR A 217 -25.87 -12.95 -22.64
CA THR A 217 -25.52 -14.36 -22.79
C THR A 217 -24.65 -14.83 -21.62
N GLN A 218 -24.74 -16.12 -21.30
CA GLN A 218 -23.88 -16.79 -20.33
C GLN A 218 -22.71 -17.55 -21.01
N CYS A 219 -22.49 -17.35 -22.30
CA CYS A 219 -21.45 -17.99 -23.08
C CYS A 219 -20.96 -17.03 -24.19
N TRP A 220 -20.47 -15.88 -23.82
CA TRP A 220 -19.91 -14.91 -24.74
C TRP A 220 -18.72 -15.57 -25.49
N GLY A 221 -18.63 -15.36 -26.80
CA GLY A 221 -17.56 -15.92 -27.62
C GLY A 221 -17.65 -17.44 -27.88
N GLY A 222 -18.61 -18.15 -27.27
CA GLY A 222 -18.89 -19.57 -27.57
C GLY A 222 -17.86 -20.58 -27.06
N PHE A 223 -16.94 -20.18 -26.19
CA PHE A 223 -15.85 -21.04 -25.70
C PHE A 223 -16.03 -21.44 -24.21
N PHE A 224 -15.24 -22.44 -23.82
CA PHE A 224 -15.09 -22.86 -22.43
C PHE A 224 -13.60 -22.85 -22.04
N GLU A 225 -13.26 -22.22 -20.94
CA GLU A 225 -11.93 -22.24 -20.35
C GLU A 225 -11.82 -23.38 -19.33
N SER A 226 -10.83 -24.24 -19.54
CA SER A 226 -10.62 -25.46 -18.78
C SER A 226 -9.45 -25.31 -17.81
N GLY A 227 -9.63 -25.60 -16.53
CA GLY A 227 -8.54 -25.68 -15.54
C GLY A 227 -7.53 -26.82 -15.79
N LEU A 228 -7.53 -27.48 -16.94
CA LEU A 228 -6.62 -28.58 -17.28
C LEU A 228 -5.58 -28.23 -18.34
N THR A 229 -5.85 -27.28 -19.20
CA THR A 229 -5.00 -26.88 -20.32
C THR A 229 -5.10 -25.38 -20.55
N THR A 230 -4.05 -24.76 -21.07
CA THR A 230 -4.08 -23.37 -21.52
C THR A 230 -4.99 -23.14 -22.73
N ALA A 231 -5.30 -24.18 -23.48
CA ALA A 231 -6.15 -24.06 -24.67
C ALA A 231 -7.62 -23.91 -24.27
N LEU A 232 -8.29 -22.99 -24.93
CA LEU A 232 -9.75 -22.83 -24.87
C LEU A 232 -10.44 -23.95 -25.66
N ASP A 233 -11.51 -24.45 -25.10
CA ASP A 233 -12.41 -25.38 -25.82
C ASP A 233 -13.41 -24.54 -26.65
N LEU A 234 -13.17 -24.42 -27.96
CA LEU A 234 -13.92 -23.53 -28.86
C LEU A 234 -15.19 -24.20 -29.41
N ALA A 235 -16.29 -23.41 -29.55
CA ALA A 235 -17.48 -23.83 -30.27
C ALA A 235 -17.21 -23.96 -31.77
N THR A 236 -18.01 -24.80 -32.45
CA THR A 236 -17.83 -25.12 -33.89
C THR A 236 -18.59 -24.16 -34.80
N ALA A 237 -19.47 -23.34 -34.28
CA ALA A 237 -20.28 -22.36 -35.02
C ALA A 237 -20.60 -21.13 -34.16
N PRO A 238 -20.89 -19.95 -34.75
CA PRO A 238 -21.11 -18.68 -34.02
C PRO A 238 -22.28 -18.70 -33.03
N ASP A 239 -23.33 -19.44 -33.31
CA ASP A 239 -24.54 -19.55 -32.50
C ASP A 239 -24.49 -20.71 -31.49
N ASP A 240 -23.37 -21.44 -31.45
CA ASP A 240 -23.13 -22.54 -30.50
C ASP A 240 -22.36 -22.06 -29.26
N CYS A 241 -22.66 -22.68 -28.14
CA CYS A 241 -21.80 -22.64 -26.95
C CYS A 241 -21.10 -23.99 -26.82
N PHE A 242 -19.81 -24.01 -26.53
CA PHE A 242 -19.07 -25.24 -26.34
C PHE A 242 -19.79 -26.15 -25.34
N ASP A 243 -20.01 -27.43 -25.73
CA ASP A 243 -20.71 -28.44 -24.91
C ASP A 243 -22.18 -28.11 -24.55
N ASN A 244 -22.86 -27.26 -25.36
CA ASN A 244 -24.28 -26.85 -25.21
C ASN A 244 -24.59 -26.25 -23.84
N PHE A 245 -23.66 -25.49 -23.26
CA PHE A 245 -23.79 -24.82 -21.99
C PHE A 245 -24.62 -25.59 -20.95
N LEU A 246 -24.01 -26.44 -20.15
CA LEU A 246 -24.69 -27.16 -19.07
C LEU A 246 -24.69 -26.32 -17.79
N PRO A 247 -25.78 -25.60 -17.43
CA PRO A 247 -25.88 -24.90 -16.16
C PRO A 247 -25.72 -25.91 -15.01
N GLY A 248 -24.73 -25.70 -14.14
CA GLY A 248 -24.42 -26.63 -13.06
C GLY A 248 -23.38 -27.69 -13.41
N GLY A 249 -22.81 -27.63 -14.58
CA GLY A 249 -21.58 -28.25 -15.05
C GLY A 249 -21.39 -29.70 -14.74
N GLY A 250 -21.43 -30.54 -15.73
CA GLY A 250 -21.21 -31.97 -15.63
C GLY A 250 -19.78 -32.39 -15.28
N GLY A 251 -19.25 -32.00 -14.10
CA GLY A 251 -18.02 -32.60 -13.56
C GLY A 251 -16.72 -32.28 -14.31
N ARG A 252 -16.66 -31.23 -15.13
CA ARG A 252 -15.40 -30.76 -15.72
C ARG A 252 -14.61 -29.98 -14.66
N PRO A 253 -13.27 -30.11 -14.60
CA PRO A 253 -12.43 -29.26 -13.84
C PRO A 253 -12.60 -27.82 -14.32
N ARG A 254 -12.84 -26.91 -13.39
CA ARG A 254 -12.96 -25.46 -13.59
C ARG A 254 -11.83 -24.81 -12.82
N HIS A 255 -11.40 -23.66 -13.29
CA HIS A 255 -10.48 -22.84 -12.53
C HIS A 255 -11.27 -21.80 -11.73
N SER A 256 -10.60 -21.18 -10.78
CA SER A 256 -11.20 -20.19 -9.90
C SER A 256 -10.45 -18.87 -9.99
N GLY A 257 -10.33 -18.31 -11.19
CA GLY A 257 -9.75 -16.99 -11.39
C GLY A 257 -9.19 -16.81 -12.80
N SER A 258 -9.63 -15.73 -13.48
CA SER A 258 -9.17 -15.35 -14.81
C SER A 258 -9.13 -13.83 -14.97
N THR A 259 -8.21 -13.37 -15.81
CA THR A 259 -8.13 -11.99 -16.26
C THR A 259 -8.56 -11.89 -17.71
N ILE A 260 -9.37 -10.88 -18.04
CA ILE A 260 -9.87 -10.64 -19.39
C ILE A 260 -9.48 -9.24 -19.82
N THR A 261 -8.78 -9.12 -20.96
CA THR A 261 -8.58 -7.87 -21.67
C THR A 261 -9.25 -7.98 -23.03
N ALA A 262 -10.20 -7.09 -23.31
CA ALA A 262 -10.94 -7.07 -24.57
C ALA A 262 -10.49 -5.88 -25.41
N PHE A 263 -10.10 -6.14 -26.67
CA PHE A 263 -9.71 -5.12 -27.65
C PHE A 263 -9.73 -5.71 -29.06
N ASP A 264 -9.81 -4.88 -30.09
CA ASP A 264 -9.75 -5.32 -31.49
C ASP A 264 -8.30 -5.59 -31.87
N TYR A 265 -7.84 -6.84 -31.72
CA TYR A 265 -6.45 -7.24 -31.95
C TYR A 265 -6.07 -7.30 -33.42
N ASP A 266 -6.97 -7.70 -34.31
CA ASP A 266 -6.68 -7.90 -35.75
C ASP A 266 -7.26 -6.83 -36.65
N GLY A 267 -7.84 -5.74 -36.09
CA GLY A 267 -8.41 -4.61 -36.82
C GLY A 267 -9.67 -4.94 -37.59
N ASN A 268 -10.36 -6.02 -37.22
CA ASN A 268 -11.56 -6.51 -37.92
C ASN A 268 -12.86 -5.78 -37.44
N GLY A 269 -12.78 -4.90 -36.47
CA GLY A 269 -13.91 -4.15 -35.87
C GLY A 269 -14.74 -4.98 -34.90
N ARG A 270 -14.15 -5.98 -34.27
CA ARG A 270 -14.76 -6.82 -33.23
C ARG A 270 -13.80 -6.98 -32.06
N MET A 271 -14.32 -7.06 -30.85
CA MET A 271 -13.50 -7.30 -29.68
C MET A 271 -13.00 -8.73 -29.63
N ASP A 272 -11.69 -8.89 -29.68
CA ASP A 272 -10.96 -10.10 -29.33
C ASP A 272 -10.69 -10.12 -27.82
N ILE A 273 -10.11 -11.23 -27.32
CA ILE A 273 -9.77 -11.35 -25.91
C ILE A 273 -8.34 -11.81 -25.71
N MET A 274 -7.70 -11.27 -24.69
CA MET A 274 -6.48 -11.82 -24.13
C MET A 274 -6.77 -12.27 -22.70
N LEU A 275 -6.50 -13.55 -22.41
CA LEU A 275 -6.85 -14.21 -21.16
C LEU A 275 -5.61 -14.63 -20.39
N GLY A 276 -5.67 -14.47 -19.06
CA GLY A 276 -4.77 -15.12 -18.13
C GLY A 276 -5.55 -15.99 -17.15
N ASP A 277 -5.02 -17.16 -16.81
CA ASP A 277 -5.64 -18.15 -15.92
C ASP A 277 -4.75 -18.40 -14.71
N ILE A 278 -5.33 -18.46 -13.53
CA ILE A 278 -4.62 -18.71 -12.26
C ILE A 278 -3.83 -20.03 -12.25
N SER A 279 -4.22 -20.99 -13.10
CA SER A 279 -3.59 -22.31 -13.17
C SER A 279 -2.39 -22.37 -14.11
N PHE A 280 -2.18 -21.33 -14.94
CA PHE A 280 -1.18 -21.34 -16.00
C PHE A 280 -0.33 -20.06 -15.99
N ASP A 281 0.80 -20.13 -16.67
CA ASP A 281 1.82 -19.07 -16.71
C ASP A 281 1.87 -18.32 -18.05
N ARG A 282 0.80 -18.38 -18.87
CA ARG A 282 0.79 -17.82 -20.22
C ARG A 282 -0.47 -17.03 -20.50
N LEU A 283 -0.30 -15.97 -21.27
CA LEU A 283 -1.42 -15.29 -21.92
C LEU A 283 -1.91 -16.09 -23.13
N VAL A 284 -3.22 -16.14 -23.29
CA VAL A 284 -3.92 -16.78 -24.41
C VAL A 284 -4.69 -15.72 -25.17
N LEU A 285 -4.42 -15.60 -26.47
CA LEU A 285 -5.19 -14.75 -27.37
C LEU A 285 -6.33 -15.56 -28.01
N GLY A 286 -7.55 -15.06 -27.94
CA GLY A 286 -8.72 -15.59 -28.63
C GLY A 286 -9.24 -14.61 -29.67
N LEU A 287 -9.31 -15.02 -30.97
CA LEU A 287 -9.75 -14.17 -32.05
C LEU A 287 -11.24 -14.34 -32.34
N ASN A 288 -11.98 -13.25 -32.36
CA ASN A 288 -13.41 -13.18 -32.62
C ASN A 288 -13.69 -13.02 -34.11
N ASN A 289 -14.09 -14.13 -34.76
CA ASN A 289 -14.49 -14.15 -36.15
C ASN A 289 -16.02 -14.16 -36.35
N GLY A 290 -16.80 -13.94 -35.27
CA GLY A 290 -18.25 -13.83 -35.30
C GLY A 290 -18.74 -12.49 -35.85
N SER A 291 -19.72 -11.92 -35.18
CA SER A 291 -20.19 -10.54 -35.41
C SER A 291 -20.27 -9.81 -34.06
N VAL A 292 -20.52 -8.52 -34.09
CA VAL A 292 -20.75 -7.73 -32.84
C VAL A 292 -21.94 -8.31 -32.06
N ALA A 293 -23.02 -8.73 -32.74
CA ALA A 293 -24.19 -9.29 -32.08
C ALA A 293 -24.08 -10.78 -31.71
N GLU A 294 -23.22 -11.54 -32.42
CA GLU A 294 -22.95 -12.96 -32.17
C GLU A 294 -21.44 -13.19 -32.15
N PRO A 295 -20.76 -12.84 -31.03
CA PRO A 295 -19.32 -13.04 -30.88
C PRO A 295 -18.96 -14.51 -30.91
N TRP A 296 -17.90 -14.88 -31.66
CA TRP A 296 -17.43 -16.23 -31.77
C TRP A 296 -15.91 -16.29 -31.83
N ILE A 297 -15.33 -16.73 -30.75
CA ILE A 297 -13.90 -17.03 -30.67
C ILE A 297 -13.66 -18.33 -31.42
N SER A 298 -13.13 -18.24 -32.63
CA SER A 298 -12.95 -19.41 -33.53
C SER A 298 -11.49 -19.79 -33.71
N GLU A 299 -10.57 -18.92 -33.34
CA GLU A 299 -9.13 -19.14 -33.39
C GLU A 299 -8.53 -18.73 -32.06
N GLN A 300 -7.41 -19.36 -31.69
CA GLN A 300 -6.68 -19.03 -30.48
C GLN A 300 -5.18 -19.20 -30.66
N ASP A 301 -4.41 -18.39 -29.94
CA ASP A 301 -2.99 -18.58 -29.74
C ASP A 301 -2.71 -18.80 -28.25
N THR A 302 -2.29 -20.01 -27.89
CA THR A 302 -1.98 -20.41 -26.49
C THR A 302 -0.54 -20.15 -26.08
N ALA A 303 0.23 -19.54 -26.95
CA ALA A 303 1.62 -19.19 -26.75
C ALA A 303 1.91 -17.83 -27.38
N TRP A 304 1.03 -16.87 -27.08
CA TRP A 304 1.06 -15.56 -27.70
C TRP A 304 2.48 -14.97 -27.75
N ASN A 305 2.82 -14.45 -28.93
CA ASN A 305 4.13 -13.91 -29.29
C ASN A 305 5.28 -14.94 -29.32
N ASP A 306 5.00 -16.19 -29.75
CA ASP A 306 5.99 -17.27 -29.85
C ASP A 306 7.09 -17.03 -30.94
N GLY A 307 6.82 -16.12 -31.86
CA GLY A 307 7.79 -15.65 -32.87
C GLY A 307 8.96 -14.84 -32.28
N GLU A 308 8.81 -14.30 -31.08
CA GLU A 308 9.80 -13.49 -30.36
C GLU A 308 10.03 -14.00 -28.94
N VAL A 309 9.28 -13.46 -27.96
CA VAL A 309 9.32 -13.85 -26.55
C VAL A 309 7.90 -14.12 -26.09
N ILE A 310 7.60 -15.40 -25.82
CA ILE A 310 6.29 -15.81 -25.30
C ILE A 310 6.00 -15.06 -23.99
N ALA A 311 4.80 -14.53 -23.85
CA ALA A 311 4.31 -13.93 -22.61
C ALA A 311 4.07 -15.02 -21.55
N LYS A 312 5.16 -15.44 -20.93
CA LYS A 312 5.20 -16.48 -19.90
C LYS A 312 5.48 -15.84 -18.54
N ILE A 313 4.44 -15.36 -17.91
CA ILE A 313 4.49 -14.66 -16.62
C ILE A 313 4.15 -15.66 -15.53
N ALA A 314 5.09 -15.87 -14.60
CA ALA A 314 4.90 -16.83 -13.53
C ALA A 314 3.71 -16.41 -12.64
N SER A 315 2.80 -17.34 -12.41
CA SER A 315 1.61 -17.22 -11.59
C SER A 315 0.57 -16.18 -12.03
N PHE A 316 -0.48 -16.66 -12.69
CA PHE A 316 -1.68 -15.89 -13.00
C PHE A 316 -1.39 -14.61 -13.78
N PRO A 317 -1.06 -14.70 -15.07
CA PRO A 317 -0.78 -13.53 -15.90
C PRO A 317 -2.04 -12.68 -16.11
N ALA A 318 -1.85 -11.36 -16.21
CA ALA A 318 -2.83 -10.41 -16.68
C ALA A 318 -2.20 -9.60 -17.81
N ALA A 319 -3.02 -9.15 -18.77
CA ALA A 319 -2.62 -8.22 -19.80
C ALA A 319 -3.33 -6.88 -19.61
N TYR A 320 -2.66 -5.80 -19.95
CA TYR A 320 -3.21 -4.44 -19.97
C TYR A 320 -2.86 -3.78 -21.30
N TYR A 321 -3.87 -3.21 -21.97
CA TYR A 321 -3.73 -2.57 -23.27
C TYR A 321 -3.65 -1.07 -23.08
N VAL A 322 -2.43 -0.54 -23.04
CA VAL A 322 -2.12 0.85 -22.63
C VAL A 322 -0.99 1.44 -23.50
N ASP A 323 -1.05 2.73 -23.81
CA ASP A 323 0.03 3.46 -24.46
C ASP A 323 1.07 3.88 -23.40
N ILE A 324 2.07 3.02 -23.17
CA ILE A 324 3.05 3.25 -22.08
C ILE A 324 4.20 4.15 -22.51
N ASP A 325 4.50 4.26 -23.81
CA ASP A 325 5.55 5.16 -24.31
C ASP A 325 5.01 6.46 -24.90
N GLN A 326 3.68 6.67 -24.81
CA GLN A 326 2.96 7.88 -25.21
C GLN A 326 3.19 8.24 -26.69
N ASP A 327 3.33 7.20 -27.55
CA ASP A 327 3.51 7.40 -29.00
C ASP A 327 2.18 7.43 -29.77
N GLY A 328 1.06 7.23 -29.09
CA GLY A 328 -0.30 7.23 -29.61
C GLY A 328 -0.77 5.88 -30.14
N GLN A 329 -0.01 4.80 -29.92
CA GLN A 329 -0.41 3.42 -30.17
C GLN A 329 -0.41 2.66 -28.84
N ARG A 330 -1.49 1.92 -28.53
CA ARG A 330 -1.52 1.16 -27.28
C ARG A 330 -0.69 -0.11 -27.40
N ASP A 331 0.03 -0.38 -26.34
CA ASP A 331 0.94 -1.49 -26.12
C ASP A 331 0.28 -2.60 -25.30
N ILE A 332 0.95 -3.74 -25.16
CA ILE A 332 0.58 -4.77 -24.19
C ILE A 332 1.58 -4.77 -23.04
N ILE A 333 1.06 -4.58 -21.82
CA ILE A 333 1.78 -4.81 -20.58
C ILE A 333 1.27 -6.11 -19.96
N GLY A 334 2.16 -7.07 -19.76
CA GLY A 334 1.86 -8.31 -19.05
C GLY A 334 2.37 -8.24 -17.61
N SER A 335 1.52 -8.57 -16.64
CA SER A 335 1.91 -8.55 -15.21
C SER A 335 1.35 -9.77 -14.46
N PRO A 336 1.97 -10.22 -13.34
CA PRO A 336 1.34 -11.19 -12.46
C PRO A 336 0.10 -10.58 -11.77
N SER A 337 -0.94 -11.37 -11.54
CA SER A 337 -2.18 -10.92 -10.87
C SER A 337 -2.34 -11.49 -9.46
N VAL A 338 -1.35 -12.21 -8.93
CA VAL A 338 -1.31 -12.72 -7.55
C VAL A 338 0.09 -12.55 -6.97
N THR A 339 0.13 -12.37 -5.65
CA THR A 339 1.34 -12.11 -4.87
C THR A 339 2.13 -13.37 -4.47
N LEU A 340 1.62 -14.59 -4.76
CA LEU A 340 2.24 -15.84 -4.33
C LEU A 340 2.80 -16.60 -5.52
N ASN A 341 4.07 -17.06 -5.40
CA ASN A 341 4.77 -17.87 -6.41
C ASN A 341 4.96 -17.18 -7.77
N GLY A 342 4.95 -15.85 -7.80
CA GLY A 342 5.27 -15.05 -8.99
C GLY A 342 6.72 -14.60 -9.01
N THR A 343 7.14 -13.91 -10.07
CA THR A 343 8.35 -13.09 -10.05
C THR A 343 8.01 -11.74 -9.44
N ASP A 344 8.91 -11.18 -8.61
CA ASP A 344 8.65 -9.96 -7.85
C ASP A 344 9.29 -8.72 -8.50
N VAL A 345 10.21 -8.90 -9.44
CA VAL A 345 10.93 -7.81 -10.13
C VAL A 345 10.71 -7.81 -11.64
N ASP A 346 10.43 -8.95 -12.25
CA ASP A 346 10.07 -9.09 -13.67
C ASP A 346 8.53 -9.02 -13.81
N VAL A 347 7.93 -7.91 -13.37
CA VAL A 347 6.46 -7.79 -13.19
C VAL A 347 5.77 -6.89 -14.21
N MET A 348 6.53 -6.24 -15.09
CA MET A 348 6.04 -5.33 -16.12
C MET A 348 6.61 -5.74 -17.49
N TRP A 349 6.02 -6.79 -18.10
CA TRP A 349 6.44 -7.31 -19.40
C TRP A 349 5.90 -6.41 -20.52
N TYR A 350 6.78 -5.73 -21.22
CA TYR A 350 6.44 -4.73 -22.22
C TYR A 350 6.58 -5.29 -23.64
N TYR A 351 5.48 -5.28 -24.36
CA TYR A 351 5.39 -5.59 -25.79
C TYR A 351 4.89 -4.33 -26.51
N ARG A 352 5.82 -3.63 -27.16
CA ARG A 352 5.55 -2.39 -27.85
C ARG A 352 4.79 -2.63 -29.16
N ASN A 353 3.74 -1.87 -29.39
CA ASN A 353 3.06 -1.84 -30.68
C ASN A 353 3.84 -0.96 -31.67
N VAL A 354 4.57 -1.61 -32.60
CA VAL A 354 5.28 -0.92 -33.68
C VAL A 354 4.45 -0.77 -34.95
N GLY A 355 3.22 -1.28 -34.92
CA GLY A 355 2.21 -1.17 -35.98
C GLY A 355 1.32 0.06 -35.84
N THR A 356 0.02 -0.15 -35.90
CA THR A 356 -1.01 0.89 -35.69
C THR A 356 -2.14 0.30 -34.85
N GLU A 357 -3.02 1.11 -34.27
CA GLU A 357 -4.23 0.63 -33.57
C GLU A 357 -5.09 -0.34 -34.39
N ALA A 358 -5.14 -0.15 -35.72
CA ALA A 358 -5.94 -1.00 -36.62
C ALA A 358 -5.18 -2.22 -37.18
N ASP A 359 -3.88 -2.30 -37.03
CA ASP A 359 -3.02 -3.40 -37.50
C ASP A 359 -1.80 -3.45 -36.56
N PRO A 360 -1.99 -3.90 -35.32
CA PRO A 360 -0.95 -3.89 -34.31
C PRO A 360 0.12 -4.94 -34.56
N ASP A 361 1.36 -4.60 -34.23
CA ASP A 361 2.54 -5.48 -34.33
C ASP A 361 3.33 -5.37 -33.03
N PHE A 362 3.17 -6.35 -32.12
CA PHE A 362 3.72 -6.30 -30.77
C PHE A 362 5.11 -6.91 -30.69
N VAL A 363 6.09 -6.08 -30.40
CA VAL A 363 7.50 -6.46 -30.29
C VAL A 363 7.96 -6.39 -28.83
N PHE A 364 8.46 -7.49 -28.30
CA PHE A 364 8.97 -7.56 -26.94
C PHE A 364 10.12 -6.58 -26.68
N GLN A 365 10.08 -5.83 -25.58
CA GLN A 365 11.10 -4.85 -25.18
C GLN A 365 11.79 -5.24 -23.86
N SER A 366 11.02 -5.41 -22.78
CA SER A 366 11.56 -5.63 -21.44
C SER A 366 10.59 -6.48 -20.59
N ARG A 367 11.06 -7.08 -19.52
CA ARG A 367 10.23 -7.73 -18.50
C ARG A 367 9.96 -6.85 -17.29
N LYS A 368 10.60 -5.67 -17.23
CA LYS A 368 10.58 -4.79 -16.07
C LYS A 368 10.59 -3.31 -16.46
N VAL A 369 9.85 -2.97 -17.53
CA VAL A 369 9.71 -1.55 -17.91
C VAL A 369 9.25 -0.72 -16.71
N LEU A 370 9.79 0.46 -16.50
CA LEU A 370 9.66 1.31 -15.31
C LEU A 370 10.32 0.73 -14.04
N VAL A 371 10.17 -0.56 -13.75
CA VAL A 371 10.75 -1.21 -12.56
C VAL A 371 12.29 -1.18 -12.59
N GLU A 372 12.89 -1.17 -13.77
CA GLU A 372 14.34 -1.05 -13.93
C GLU A 372 14.91 0.30 -13.48
N ASP A 373 14.05 1.33 -13.35
CA ASP A 373 14.37 2.66 -12.82
C ASP A 373 14.01 2.83 -11.33
N MET A 374 13.55 1.76 -10.66
CA MET A 374 13.16 1.76 -9.25
C MET A 374 14.24 1.11 -8.36
N LEU A 375 14.27 1.52 -7.09
CA LEU A 375 14.92 0.74 -6.03
C LEU A 375 13.96 -0.38 -5.61
N ASP A 376 13.89 -1.43 -6.41
CA ASP A 376 13.02 -2.57 -6.16
C ASP A 376 13.85 -3.83 -5.90
N LEU A 377 13.63 -4.48 -4.76
CA LEU A 377 14.31 -5.69 -4.29
C LEU A 377 13.37 -6.91 -4.24
N GLY A 378 12.20 -6.84 -4.87
CA GLY A 378 11.19 -7.88 -4.83
C GLY A 378 10.16 -7.67 -3.72
N THR A 379 10.30 -8.29 -2.54
CA THR A 379 9.27 -8.20 -1.50
C THR A 379 9.79 -7.58 -0.21
N ALA A 380 9.04 -6.63 0.35
CA ALA A 380 9.17 -6.04 1.68
C ALA A 380 10.56 -5.47 1.99
N ALA A 381 10.83 -4.24 1.56
CA ALA A 381 12.09 -3.56 1.85
C ALA A 381 12.28 -3.28 3.34
N ASN A 382 13.46 -3.66 3.86
CA ASN A 382 13.90 -3.36 5.22
C ASN A 382 14.94 -2.25 5.18
N VAL A 383 14.59 -1.09 5.73
CA VAL A 383 15.45 0.11 5.73
C VAL A 383 16.37 0.12 6.94
N THR A 384 17.65 0.36 6.72
CA THR A 384 18.63 0.61 7.78
C THR A 384 19.60 1.69 7.35
N ILE A 385 20.05 2.49 8.28
CA ILE A 385 20.90 3.66 8.06
C ILE A 385 22.15 3.54 8.92
N PHE A 386 23.32 3.72 8.27
CA PHE A 386 24.59 3.63 8.94
C PHE A 386 25.71 4.22 8.04
N ASP A 387 26.64 4.92 8.60
CA ASP A 387 27.81 5.49 7.92
C ASP A 387 28.84 4.38 7.68
N TYR A 388 28.78 3.73 6.48
CA TYR A 388 29.57 2.52 6.21
C TYR A 388 31.05 2.83 5.91
N ASP A 389 31.32 4.00 5.30
CA ASP A 389 32.70 4.38 4.90
C ASP A 389 33.36 5.40 5.86
N ALA A 390 32.67 5.72 6.95
CA ALA A 390 33.11 6.62 8.01
C ALA A 390 33.42 8.04 7.50
N ASP A 391 32.70 8.51 6.49
CA ASP A 391 32.85 9.86 5.96
C ASP A 391 32.00 10.90 6.71
N GLY A 392 31.20 10.48 7.67
CA GLY A 392 30.36 11.29 8.53
C GLY A 392 28.97 11.58 7.98
N ARG A 393 28.61 11.00 6.85
CA ARG A 393 27.25 11.06 6.28
C ARG A 393 26.55 9.71 6.47
N PRO A 394 25.26 9.72 6.84
CA PRO A 394 24.51 8.50 6.94
C PRO A 394 24.26 7.90 5.53
N ASP A 395 24.63 6.64 5.35
CA ASP A 395 24.33 5.85 4.16
C ASP A 395 23.09 4.99 4.37
N LEU A 396 22.58 4.40 3.29
CA LEU A 396 21.35 3.63 3.31
C LEU A 396 21.59 2.18 2.90
N ILE A 397 21.09 1.25 3.71
CA ILE A 397 21.01 -0.16 3.34
C ILE A 397 19.55 -0.55 3.21
N LEU A 398 19.21 -1.15 2.06
CA LEU A 398 17.92 -1.75 1.81
C LEU A 398 18.07 -3.27 1.78
N GLY A 399 17.42 -3.96 2.72
CA GLY A 399 17.26 -5.41 2.68
C GLY A 399 15.88 -5.77 2.14
N ASN A 400 15.66 -7.03 1.75
CA ASN A 400 14.37 -7.53 1.34
C ASN A 400 13.96 -8.77 2.14
N ASN A 401 12.68 -9.10 2.12
CA ASN A 401 12.25 -10.39 2.61
C ASN A 401 12.69 -11.48 1.65
N ASP A 402 12.35 -11.34 0.39
CA ASP A 402 12.72 -12.26 -0.67
C ASP A 402 12.55 -11.59 -2.05
N GLU A 403 13.22 -12.15 -3.04
CA GLU A 403 12.96 -11.97 -4.45
C GLU A 403 12.63 -13.35 -5.02
N TYR A 404 11.42 -13.51 -5.53
CA TYR A 404 11.05 -14.72 -6.25
C TYR A 404 11.62 -14.70 -7.66
N THR A 405 12.44 -15.67 -7.95
CA THR A 405 13.03 -15.84 -9.28
C THR A 405 12.20 -16.84 -10.11
N ALA A 406 12.38 -16.83 -11.43
CA ALA A 406 11.64 -17.68 -12.35
C ALA A 406 11.79 -19.20 -12.11
N ASP A 407 12.78 -19.64 -11.34
CA ASP A 407 12.99 -21.03 -10.95
C ASP A 407 12.40 -21.35 -9.55
N ASN A 408 11.64 -20.44 -8.96
CA ASN A 408 11.08 -20.49 -7.61
C ASN A 408 12.12 -20.52 -6.49
N SER A 409 13.34 -20.04 -6.73
CA SER A 409 14.28 -19.77 -5.65
C SER A 409 13.93 -18.44 -4.97
N LEU A 410 14.29 -18.32 -3.70
CA LEU A 410 14.18 -17.08 -2.93
C LEU A 410 15.58 -16.46 -2.84
N ASP A 411 15.67 -15.17 -3.11
CA ASP A 411 16.91 -14.42 -2.97
C ASP A 411 16.69 -13.25 -1.99
N SER A 412 17.44 -13.25 -0.89
CA SER A 412 17.40 -12.18 0.10
C SER A 412 18.78 -11.56 0.19
N ARG A 413 18.86 -10.25 -0.05
CA ARG A 413 20.14 -9.53 -0.16
C ARG A 413 20.05 -8.13 0.46
N PHE A 414 21.19 -7.47 0.57
CA PHE A 414 21.28 -6.06 0.92
C PHE A 414 21.79 -5.25 -0.27
N ARG A 415 21.14 -4.13 -0.56
CA ARG A 415 21.68 -3.09 -1.44
C ARG A 415 22.27 -1.97 -0.59
N LEU A 416 23.48 -1.53 -0.92
CA LEU A 416 24.15 -0.41 -0.25
C LEU A 416 24.11 0.82 -1.15
N LEU A 417 23.48 1.88 -0.65
CA LEU A 417 23.44 3.18 -1.27
C LEU A 417 24.31 4.15 -0.46
N ARG A 418 25.36 4.66 -1.08
CA ARG A 418 26.24 5.66 -0.49
C ARG A 418 25.60 7.04 -0.61
N ASN A 419 25.59 7.80 0.49
CA ASN A 419 25.19 9.19 0.49
C ASN A 419 26.29 10.06 -0.14
N VAL A 420 26.02 10.58 -1.32
CA VAL A 420 26.93 11.44 -2.07
C VAL A 420 26.50 12.93 -2.01
N THR A 421 25.68 13.31 -1.05
CA THR A 421 25.21 14.69 -0.83
C THR A 421 26.39 15.65 -0.70
N PRO A 422 26.50 16.69 -1.53
CA PRO A 422 27.53 17.71 -1.37
C PRO A 422 27.28 18.53 -0.08
N GLU A 423 28.34 19.00 0.56
CA GLU A 423 28.20 19.86 1.75
C GLU A 423 27.26 21.07 1.47
N GLY A 424 26.13 21.12 2.19
CA GLY A 424 25.07 22.12 2.00
C GLY A 424 24.35 22.03 0.66
N GLY A 425 24.46 20.90 -0.06
CA GLY A 425 23.78 20.59 -1.31
C GLY A 425 22.48 19.81 -1.14
N ALA A 426 21.85 19.47 -2.27
CA ALA A 426 20.69 18.60 -2.26
C ALA A 426 21.10 17.16 -2.00
N ILE A 427 20.23 16.41 -1.29
CA ILE A 427 20.42 14.99 -0.99
C ILE A 427 20.57 14.20 -2.29
N ALA A 428 21.53 13.30 -2.33
CA ALA A 428 21.79 12.41 -3.47
C ALA A 428 22.44 11.10 -3.00
N PHE A 429 22.11 10.00 -3.69
CA PHE A 429 22.66 8.67 -3.39
C PHE A 429 23.27 8.02 -4.61
N GLU A 430 24.20 7.09 -4.36
CA GLU A 430 24.78 6.21 -5.37
C GLU A 430 24.61 4.76 -4.90
N LEU A 431 23.91 3.92 -5.68
CA LEU A 431 23.86 2.49 -5.44
C LEU A 431 25.21 1.87 -5.85
N ILE A 432 25.97 1.44 -4.87
CA ILE A 432 27.36 0.98 -5.06
C ILE A 432 27.53 -0.52 -4.92
N ASP A 433 26.60 -1.22 -4.26
CA ASP A 433 26.63 -2.68 -4.11
C ASP A 433 25.20 -3.22 -4.07
N GLU A 434 24.88 -4.19 -4.95
CA GLU A 434 23.57 -4.84 -5.05
C GLU A 434 23.46 -6.10 -4.17
N ASP A 435 24.55 -6.60 -3.60
CA ASP A 435 24.60 -7.75 -2.70
C ASP A 435 25.62 -7.52 -1.58
N TYR A 436 25.45 -6.39 -0.88
CA TYR A 436 26.34 -5.98 0.21
C TYR A 436 26.46 -7.09 1.24
N LEU A 437 27.69 -7.40 1.65
CA LEU A 437 28.09 -8.51 2.51
C LEU A 437 27.87 -9.91 1.90
N GLY A 438 27.48 -10.02 0.62
CA GLY A 438 27.24 -11.30 -0.04
C GLY A 438 26.08 -12.08 0.58
N MET A 439 25.02 -11.39 1.01
CA MET A 439 23.87 -11.99 1.72
C MET A 439 23.15 -13.03 0.88
N SER A 440 23.15 -12.91 -0.43
CA SER A 440 22.58 -13.92 -1.35
C SER A 440 23.17 -15.32 -1.16
N ALA A 441 24.38 -15.43 -0.62
CA ALA A 441 25.01 -16.73 -0.31
C ALA A 441 24.40 -17.45 0.92
N PHE A 442 23.60 -16.75 1.74
CA PHE A 442 23.03 -17.28 2.99
C PHE A 442 21.61 -17.83 2.87
N GLN A 443 21.01 -17.88 1.68
CA GLN A 443 19.63 -18.32 1.40
C GLN A 443 19.27 -19.69 1.99
N THR A 444 20.24 -20.61 2.12
CA THR A 444 20.01 -21.92 2.76
C THR A 444 19.98 -21.87 4.28
N THR A 445 20.42 -20.75 4.88
CA THR A 445 20.57 -20.57 6.33
C THR A 445 19.47 -19.69 6.89
N GLY A 446 19.03 -18.70 6.14
CA GLY A 446 17.97 -17.75 6.49
C GLY A 446 17.53 -16.92 5.31
N TRP A 447 16.49 -16.13 5.47
CA TRP A 447 15.97 -15.16 4.52
C TRP A 447 15.08 -14.13 5.22
N ALA A 448 14.58 -13.11 4.53
CA ALA A 448 13.92 -11.94 5.11
C ALA A 448 14.83 -11.21 6.10
N PHE A 449 16.01 -10.86 5.62
CA PHE A 449 17.04 -10.26 6.45
C PHE A 449 16.73 -8.79 6.77
N ALA A 450 16.78 -8.46 8.06
CA ALA A 450 16.60 -7.09 8.57
C ALA A 450 17.86 -6.70 9.38
N PRO A 451 18.76 -5.89 8.82
CA PRO A 451 19.96 -5.45 9.50
C PRO A 451 19.71 -4.31 10.47
N THR A 452 20.59 -4.15 11.47
CA THR A 452 20.75 -2.98 12.34
C THR A 452 22.19 -2.88 12.79
N PHE A 453 22.64 -1.69 13.14
CA PHE A 453 24.01 -1.44 13.53
C PHE A 453 24.10 -0.75 14.89
N GLY A 454 25.11 -1.09 15.68
CA GLY A 454 25.37 -0.46 16.99
C GLY A 454 26.67 -0.97 17.61
N ASP A 455 27.40 -0.11 18.31
CA ASP A 455 28.61 -0.48 19.04
C ASP A 455 28.24 -1.38 20.24
N LEU A 456 28.56 -2.66 20.14
CA LEU A 456 28.22 -3.71 21.11
C LEU A 456 29.45 -4.21 21.92
N ASP A 457 30.65 -3.83 21.50
CA ASP A 457 31.89 -4.21 22.18
C ASP A 457 32.71 -2.99 22.70
N GLY A 458 32.24 -1.76 22.43
CA GLY A 458 32.76 -0.53 22.98
C GLY A 458 34.08 -0.07 22.38
N ASP A 459 34.38 -0.49 21.16
CA ASP A 459 35.60 -0.09 20.45
C ASP A 459 35.40 1.14 19.55
N GLY A 460 34.15 1.60 19.39
CA GLY A 460 33.75 2.82 18.71
C GLY A 460 33.46 2.68 17.25
N ASP A 461 33.42 1.46 16.71
CA ASP A 461 32.78 1.16 15.42
C ASP A 461 31.43 0.46 15.62
N LEU A 462 30.62 0.32 14.56
CA LEU A 462 29.28 -0.22 14.70
C LEU A 462 29.25 -1.68 14.23
N ASP A 463 28.88 -2.57 15.14
CA ASP A 463 28.64 -3.99 14.87
C ASP A 463 27.30 -4.21 14.16
N LEU A 464 27.19 -5.32 13.47
CA LEU A 464 26.02 -5.74 12.72
C LEU A 464 25.20 -6.78 13.49
N VAL A 465 23.90 -6.54 13.62
CA VAL A 465 22.93 -7.56 14.01
C VAL A 465 21.88 -7.70 12.91
N ILE A 466 21.61 -8.94 12.49
CA ILE A 466 20.62 -9.22 11.44
C ILE A 466 19.51 -10.10 12.05
N GLY A 467 18.27 -9.67 11.89
CA GLY A 467 17.10 -10.51 12.10
C GLY A 467 16.74 -11.30 10.85
N ASP A 468 16.02 -12.40 11.01
CA ASP A 468 15.55 -13.23 9.91
C ASP A 468 14.09 -13.69 10.09
N ARG A 469 13.59 -14.40 9.08
CA ARG A 469 12.24 -14.99 9.14
C ARG A 469 12.02 -15.97 10.27
N SER A 470 13.06 -16.71 10.67
CA SER A 470 12.94 -17.71 11.75
C SER A 470 12.79 -17.08 13.14
N GLY A 471 13.10 -15.78 13.26
CA GLY A 471 13.09 -15.03 14.51
C GLY A 471 14.41 -15.02 15.23
N LYS A 472 15.42 -15.68 14.67
CA LYS A 472 16.77 -15.72 15.22
C LYS A 472 17.56 -14.50 14.78
N LEU A 473 18.69 -14.28 15.47
CA LEU A 473 19.59 -13.18 15.18
C LEU A 473 20.94 -13.69 14.75
N PHE A 474 21.57 -12.98 13.81
CA PHE A 474 22.97 -13.16 13.43
C PHE A 474 23.75 -11.96 13.91
N TYR A 475 25.03 -12.15 14.21
CA TYR A 475 25.95 -11.10 14.67
C TYR A 475 27.21 -11.10 13.83
N GLY A 476 27.65 -9.93 13.42
CA GLY A 476 28.92 -9.69 12.76
C GLY A 476 29.67 -8.57 13.49
N GLU A 477 30.80 -8.93 14.15
CA GLU A 477 31.70 -7.94 14.75
C GLU A 477 32.33 -7.10 13.63
N ASN A 478 32.28 -5.77 13.77
CA ASN A 478 33.06 -4.88 12.93
C ASN A 478 34.48 -4.87 13.43
N THR A 479 35.44 -5.17 12.56
CA THR A 479 36.86 -5.27 12.92
C THR A 479 37.71 -4.17 12.34
N ALA A 480 37.06 -3.17 11.73
CA ALA A 480 37.76 -2.07 11.06
C ALA A 480 38.37 -1.06 12.04
N GLY A 481 37.75 -0.91 13.22
CA GLY A 481 38.06 0.13 14.19
C GLY A 481 37.46 1.47 13.83
N ALA A 482 37.18 2.27 14.86
CA ALA A 482 36.48 3.54 14.72
C ALA A 482 37.04 4.47 13.63
N GLY A 483 36.18 5.02 12.79
CA GLY A 483 36.50 5.97 11.73
C GLY A 483 37.13 5.33 10.47
N ASN A 484 36.95 4.04 10.27
CA ASN A 484 37.32 3.32 9.05
C ASN A 484 36.08 2.71 8.40
N GLU A 485 36.19 2.44 7.10
CA GLU A 485 35.17 1.69 6.34
C GLU A 485 34.90 0.33 6.98
N ALA A 486 33.62 0.02 7.20
CA ALA A 486 33.19 -1.15 7.95
C ALA A 486 33.65 -2.47 7.32
N THR A 487 34.17 -3.36 8.16
CA THR A 487 34.63 -4.67 7.77
C THR A 487 34.19 -5.70 8.82
N PHE A 488 33.23 -6.55 8.45
CA PHE A 488 32.63 -7.49 9.38
C PHE A 488 33.33 -8.82 9.42
N ALA A 489 33.51 -9.36 10.63
CA ALA A 489 33.93 -10.73 10.84
C ALA A 489 32.88 -11.72 10.33
N GLN A 490 33.25 -13.01 10.28
CA GLN A 490 32.31 -14.06 9.91
C GLN A 490 31.08 -14.04 10.82
N LEU A 491 29.88 -14.07 10.22
CA LEU A 491 28.62 -14.03 10.94
C LEU A 491 28.47 -15.19 11.93
N VAL A 492 28.07 -14.87 13.14
CA VAL A 492 27.69 -15.80 14.19
C VAL A 492 26.19 -16.04 14.14
N PHE A 493 25.79 -17.25 13.80
CA PHE A 493 24.38 -17.65 13.70
C PHE A 493 23.78 -17.96 15.08
N GLU A 494 22.46 -17.72 15.22
CA GLU A 494 21.74 -17.93 16.47
C GLU A 494 22.39 -17.19 17.65
N TRP A 495 22.77 -15.95 17.41
CA TRP A 495 23.53 -15.14 18.37
C TRP A 495 22.82 -15.04 19.71
N GLN A 496 23.53 -15.37 20.76
CA GLN A 496 23.09 -15.41 22.16
C GLN A 496 21.80 -16.23 22.43
N GLY A 497 21.33 -17.04 21.45
CA GLY A 497 20.14 -17.88 21.58
C GLY A 497 18.81 -17.12 21.60
N ILE A 498 18.80 -15.84 21.21
CA ILE A 498 17.59 -15.05 21.12
C ILE A 498 16.69 -15.58 19.99
N ASP A 499 15.42 -15.79 20.31
CA ASP A 499 14.34 -16.09 19.40
C ASP A 499 13.20 -15.11 19.66
N ALA A 500 13.05 -14.13 18.77
CA ALA A 500 12.04 -13.10 18.89
C ALA A 500 10.72 -13.45 18.19
N GLY A 501 10.55 -14.69 17.75
CA GLY A 501 9.45 -15.10 16.89
C GLY A 501 9.68 -14.70 15.43
N GLN A 502 8.85 -15.19 14.52
CA GLN A 502 9.06 -15.01 13.08
C GLN A 502 9.23 -13.55 12.66
N PHE A 503 9.99 -13.34 11.58
CA PHE A 503 10.26 -12.02 10.98
C PHE A 503 10.82 -11.02 11.98
N SER A 504 11.93 -11.37 12.62
CA SER A 504 12.59 -10.50 13.59
C SER A 504 13.18 -9.27 12.90
N LYS A 505 12.83 -8.08 13.44
CA LYS A 505 13.35 -6.77 13.02
C LYS A 505 14.04 -6.12 14.21
N PRO A 506 15.37 -6.28 14.35
CA PRO A 506 16.13 -5.73 15.45
C PRO A 506 16.38 -4.23 15.27
N PHE A 507 16.54 -3.54 16.39
CA PHE A 507 17.04 -2.17 16.48
C PHE A 507 17.90 -2.04 17.74
N ILE A 508 19.06 -1.42 17.62
CA ILE A 508 20.01 -1.23 18.74
C ILE A 508 19.94 0.21 19.24
N ALA A 509 19.71 0.40 20.53
CA ALA A 509 19.76 1.69 21.19
C ALA A 509 19.96 1.54 22.72
N ASP A 510 20.65 2.47 23.37
CA ASP A 510 20.70 2.61 24.83
C ASP A 510 19.35 3.19 25.33
N LEU A 511 18.33 2.33 25.46
CA LEU A 511 16.97 2.78 25.73
C LEU A 511 16.78 3.24 27.17
N ASP A 512 17.45 2.59 28.13
CA ASP A 512 17.39 2.94 29.56
C ASP A 512 18.43 3.96 29.99
N ARG A 513 19.27 4.42 29.05
CA ARG A 513 20.31 5.45 29.21
C ARG A 513 21.35 5.09 30.26
N ASP A 514 21.68 3.82 30.39
CA ASP A 514 22.71 3.33 31.32
C ASP A 514 24.12 3.26 30.69
N GLY A 515 24.26 3.68 29.43
CA GLY A 515 25.51 3.74 28.69
C GLY A 515 25.84 2.42 27.98
N ARG A 516 24.89 1.52 27.86
CA ARG A 516 25.01 0.25 27.13
C ARG A 516 23.91 0.15 26.10
N ASN A 517 24.24 -0.26 24.90
CA ASN A 517 23.25 -0.48 23.86
C ASN A 517 22.40 -1.71 24.16
N ASP A 518 21.08 -1.52 24.22
CA ASP A 518 20.06 -2.54 24.35
C ASP A 518 19.57 -3.02 22.99
N LEU A 519 18.70 -4.03 22.97
CA LEU A 519 18.14 -4.60 21.77
C LEU A 519 16.61 -4.58 21.80
N LEU A 520 16.01 -3.87 20.83
CA LEU A 520 14.59 -3.92 20.53
C LEU A 520 14.38 -4.87 19.36
N VAL A 521 13.37 -5.74 19.39
CA VAL A 521 13.09 -6.65 18.27
C VAL A 521 11.59 -6.68 17.99
N GLY A 522 11.21 -6.20 16.81
CA GLY A 522 9.88 -6.41 16.25
C GLY A 522 9.71 -7.86 15.79
N GLY A 523 8.49 -8.36 15.81
CA GLY A 523 8.20 -9.72 15.40
C GLY A 523 6.83 -9.88 14.74
N PHE A 524 6.58 -11.00 14.11
CA PHE A 524 5.34 -11.34 13.40
C PHE A 524 4.06 -11.05 14.20
N ASP A 525 4.09 -11.23 15.50
CA ASP A 525 2.93 -11.14 16.39
C ASP A 525 2.49 -9.71 16.78
N GLY A 526 3.10 -8.70 16.16
CA GLY A 526 2.73 -7.30 16.37
C GLY A 526 3.33 -6.66 17.62
N ARG A 527 4.25 -7.30 18.30
CA ARG A 527 4.88 -6.81 19.52
C ARG A 527 6.32 -6.40 19.25
N VAL A 528 6.78 -5.36 19.95
CA VAL A 528 8.19 -5.00 20.06
C VAL A 528 8.71 -5.59 21.37
N ARG A 529 9.64 -6.54 21.26
CA ARG A 529 10.36 -7.12 22.41
C ARG A 529 11.53 -6.24 22.79
N PHE A 530 11.89 -6.25 24.05
CA PHE A 530 13.05 -5.54 24.57
C PHE A 530 13.93 -6.52 25.35
N TYR A 531 15.20 -6.53 25.00
CA TYR A 531 16.23 -7.30 25.68
C TYR A 531 17.27 -6.30 26.24
N ARG A 532 17.33 -6.24 27.57
CA ARG A 532 18.27 -5.35 28.24
C ARG A 532 19.70 -5.89 28.15
N ASN A 533 20.66 -5.01 27.86
CA ASN A 533 22.07 -5.37 27.92
C ASN A 533 22.51 -5.52 29.39
N ILE A 534 22.72 -6.76 29.83
CA ILE A 534 23.19 -7.13 31.18
C ILE A 534 24.72 -7.31 31.22
N GLY A 535 25.40 -7.12 30.11
CA GLY A 535 26.88 -7.16 29.99
C GLY A 535 27.52 -5.85 30.42
N THR A 536 28.58 -5.47 29.70
CA THR A 536 29.27 -4.20 29.84
C THR A 536 29.23 -3.43 28.52
N ALA A 537 29.65 -2.16 28.53
CA ALA A 537 29.81 -1.38 27.30
C ALA A 537 30.84 -1.98 26.33
N GLN A 538 31.78 -2.82 26.83
CA GLN A 538 32.83 -3.48 26.04
C GLN A 538 32.49 -4.94 25.68
N ALA A 539 31.35 -5.45 26.10
CA ALA A 539 30.90 -6.81 25.78
C ALA A 539 29.41 -6.92 26.09
N ALA A 540 28.57 -6.70 25.10
CA ALA A 540 27.13 -6.83 25.23
C ALA A 540 26.73 -8.28 25.53
N SER A 541 25.78 -8.44 26.42
CA SER A 541 25.21 -9.74 26.79
C SER A 541 23.72 -9.62 27.06
N PHE A 542 22.93 -10.48 26.47
CA PHE A 542 21.48 -10.49 26.56
C PHE A 542 20.98 -11.82 27.10
N ASP A 543 19.99 -11.78 27.99
CA ASP A 543 19.30 -13.01 28.39
C ASP A 543 18.26 -13.35 27.31
N PRO A 544 18.31 -14.53 26.66
CA PRO A 544 17.36 -14.92 25.63
C PRO A 544 15.92 -15.10 26.14
N ASP A 545 15.73 -15.31 27.45
CA ASP A 545 14.41 -15.36 28.05
C ASP A 545 13.80 -13.94 28.13
N VAL A 546 12.86 -13.65 27.24
CA VAL A 546 12.15 -12.37 27.22
C VAL A 546 11.39 -12.06 28.50
N SER A 547 11.20 -13.02 29.38
CA SER A 547 10.59 -12.84 30.73
C SER A 547 11.61 -12.60 31.85
N ALA A 548 12.92 -12.61 31.52
CA ALA A 548 13.97 -12.31 32.50
C ALA A 548 13.87 -10.87 33.03
N ASP A 549 14.44 -10.65 34.20
CA ASP A 549 14.42 -9.35 34.86
C ASP A 549 15.08 -8.25 33.98
N GLY A 550 14.33 -7.20 33.70
CA GLY A 550 14.74 -6.12 32.82
C GLY A 550 14.33 -6.30 31.33
N ASN A 551 13.97 -7.51 30.90
CA ASN A 551 13.44 -7.75 29.56
C ASN A 551 11.93 -7.49 29.50
N MET A 552 11.39 -7.30 28.29
CA MET A 552 9.95 -7.08 28.07
C MET A 552 9.46 -7.78 26.81
N LEU A 553 8.41 -8.60 26.94
CA LEU A 553 7.71 -9.20 25.79
C LEU A 553 7.01 -8.15 24.92
N GLN A 554 6.58 -7.05 25.52
CA GLN A 554 5.84 -5.97 24.85
C GLN A 554 6.30 -4.62 25.43
N LEU A 555 7.33 -4.07 24.81
CA LEU A 555 7.92 -2.79 25.19
C LEU A 555 6.89 -1.66 25.15
N GLY A 556 6.77 -0.89 26.24
CA GLY A 556 5.92 0.28 26.32
C GLY A 556 4.43 0.05 26.00
N GLY A 557 4.00 -1.20 25.91
CA GLY A 557 2.65 -1.58 25.47
C GLY A 557 2.42 -1.49 23.96
N ILE A 558 3.48 -1.36 23.16
CA ILE A 558 3.39 -1.27 21.69
C ILE A 558 2.75 -2.55 21.13
N ASN A 559 1.69 -2.37 20.36
CA ASN A 559 1.01 -3.44 19.64
C ASN A 559 0.49 -2.88 18.30
N THR A 560 1.04 -3.39 17.21
CA THR A 560 0.75 -2.95 15.85
C THR A 560 -0.31 -3.81 15.15
N ASN A 561 -0.94 -4.74 15.87
CA ASN A 561 -2.04 -5.54 15.33
C ASN A 561 -3.24 -4.67 14.99
N SER A 562 -3.84 -4.92 13.83
CA SER A 562 -5.11 -4.32 13.42
C SER A 562 -6.31 -5.15 13.91
N PRO A 563 -7.51 -4.58 14.02
CA PRO A 563 -8.70 -5.34 14.35
C PRO A 563 -8.91 -6.54 13.42
N GLY A 564 -8.95 -7.74 13.99
CA GLY A 564 -9.08 -8.99 13.22
C GLY A 564 -7.76 -9.58 12.67
N ILE A 565 -6.65 -8.86 12.71
CA ILE A 565 -5.35 -9.29 12.21
C ILE A 565 -4.36 -9.37 13.38
N SER A 566 -3.85 -10.56 13.68
CA SER A 566 -2.91 -10.81 14.79
C SER A 566 -1.43 -10.83 14.36
N THR A 567 -1.11 -10.30 13.19
CA THR A 567 0.23 -10.34 12.57
C THR A 567 0.67 -8.93 12.22
N GLY A 568 1.07 -8.14 13.21
CA GLY A 568 1.30 -6.70 13.07
C GLY A 568 2.65 -6.30 12.48
N HIS A 569 3.67 -7.17 12.49
CA HIS A 569 5.00 -6.94 11.91
C HIS A 569 5.64 -5.58 12.26
N PRO A 570 5.79 -5.19 13.54
CA PRO A 570 6.43 -3.93 13.87
C PRO A 570 7.88 -3.87 13.40
N ALA A 571 8.27 -2.71 12.89
CA ALA A 571 9.64 -2.35 12.59
C ALA A 571 10.01 -1.14 13.44
N PRO A 572 10.66 -1.32 14.61
CA PRO A 572 10.94 -0.24 15.54
C PRO A 572 12.08 0.64 15.06
N TRP A 573 11.93 1.95 15.28
CA TRP A 573 12.99 2.95 15.11
C TRP A 573 12.96 3.92 16.29
N VAL A 574 14.12 4.19 16.92
CA VAL A 574 14.20 5.00 18.12
C VAL A 574 14.93 6.31 17.83
N ILE A 575 14.34 7.43 18.22
CA ILE A 575 14.96 8.76 18.19
C ILE A 575 15.05 9.28 19.62
N GLN A 576 16.26 9.51 20.09
CA GLN A 576 16.51 10.03 21.44
C GLN A 576 16.85 11.52 21.41
N SER A 577 16.07 12.32 22.13
CA SER A 577 16.38 13.69 22.43
C SER A 577 16.84 13.86 23.90
N PRO A 578 17.40 15.00 24.29
CA PRO A 578 17.75 15.24 25.69
C PRO A 578 16.59 15.16 26.68
N ASN A 579 15.35 15.31 26.25
CA ASN A 579 14.17 15.43 27.12
C ASN A 579 13.18 14.26 27.01
N TYR A 580 13.23 13.49 25.92
CA TYR A 580 12.29 12.38 25.67
C TYR A 580 12.89 11.40 24.65
N THR A 581 12.26 10.27 24.51
CA THR A 581 12.51 9.30 23.45
C THR A 581 11.23 9.13 22.63
N LEU A 582 11.38 9.15 21.32
CA LEU A 582 10.37 8.75 20.36
C LEU A 582 10.65 7.32 19.91
N VAL A 583 9.60 6.53 19.83
CA VAL A 583 9.66 5.21 19.20
C VAL A 583 8.65 5.22 18.07
N PHE A 584 9.17 5.16 16.86
CA PHE A 584 8.37 4.91 15.68
C PHE A 584 8.30 3.41 15.42
N THR A 585 7.23 2.96 14.84
CA THR A 585 7.14 1.60 14.34
C THR A 585 6.21 1.54 13.14
N GLY A 586 6.71 1.00 12.06
CA GLY A 586 5.86 0.61 10.96
C GLY A 586 5.03 -0.62 11.33
N ASN A 587 4.04 -0.95 10.49
CA ASN A 587 3.19 -2.10 10.71
C ASN A 587 2.84 -2.82 9.39
N ARG A 588 2.15 -3.93 9.50
CA ARG A 588 1.78 -4.78 8.36
C ARG A 588 0.88 -4.08 7.33
N ILE A 589 0.02 -3.17 7.77
CA ILE A 589 -0.94 -2.48 6.88
C ILE A 589 -0.37 -1.20 6.27
N GLY A 590 0.96 -1.00 6.30
CA GLY A 590 1.61 0.14 5.65
C GLY A 590 1.58 1.45 6.43
N LYS A 591 1.08 1.47 7.66
CA LYS A 591 0.99 2.68 8.47
C LYS A 591 2.20 2.84 9.40
N LEU A 592 2.52 4.09 9.73
CA LEU A 592 3.58 4.45 10.68
C LEU A 592 2.96 4.93 12.01
N GLU A 593 3.29 4.25 13.10
CA GLU A 593 2.85 4.60 14.45
C GLU A 593 3.95 5.35 15.20
N ALA A 594 3.58 6.30 16.04
CA ALA A 594 4.52 7.06 16.86
C ALA A 594 4.15 7.00 18.36
N TYR A 595 5.16 6.74 19.18
CA TYR A 595 5.08 6.67 20.64
C TYR A 595 6.13 7.56 21.27
N ARG A 596 5.88 7.97 22.52
CA ARG A 596 6.80 8.79 23.29
C ARG A 596 6.88 8.34 24.74
N PHE A 597 8.07 8.43 25.32
CA PHE A 597 8.23 8.44 26.79
C PHE A 597 9.25 9.49 27.24
N GLY A 598 9.04 10.03 28.45
CA GLY A 598 9.90 11.07 29.01
C GLY A 598 11.21 10.50 29.56
N ILE A 599 12.23 11.35 29.66
CA ILE A 599 13.54 10.95 30.19
C ILE A 599 13.48 10.43 31.65
N ASP A 600 12.54 10.93 32.45
CA ASP A 600 12.32 10.47 33.82
C ASP A 600 11.37 9.27 33.95
N SER A 601 10.85 8.78 32.81
CA SER A 601 9.93 7.61 32.77
C SER A 601 10.73 6.33 32.64
N ALA A 602 10.33 5.30 33.37
CA ALA A 602 10.93 3.99 33.20
C ALA A 602 10.47 3.37 31.87
N TYR A 603 11.38 2.73 31.13
CA TYR A 603 11.03 2.00 29.89
C TYR A 603 10.06 0.85 30.13
N THR A 604 9.91 0.41 31.38
CA THR A 604 8.97 -0.62 31.82
C THR A 604 7.51 -0.14 31.90
N GLU A 605 7.27 1.17 31.86
CA GLU A 605 5.93 1.75 31.87
C GLU A 605 5.34 1.86 30.46
N PRO A 606 4.01 1.91 30.31
CA PRO A 606 3.40 2.13 29.02
C PRO A 606 3.82 3.48 28.39
N PHE A 607 4.19 3.46 27.12
CA PHE A 607 4.52 4.66 26.38
C PHE A 607 3.25 5.45 26.01
N THR A 608 3.38 6.75 25.85
CA THR A 608 2.30 7.58 25.35
C THR A 608 2.19 7.39 23.85
N LEU A 609 1.08 6.82 23.38
CA LEU A 609 0.75 6.79 21.96
C LEU A 609 0.48 8.21 21.47
N LEU A 610 1.22 8.66 20.48
CA LEU A 610 1.01 9.93 19.80
C LEU A 610 0.01 9.80 18.66
N THR A 611 0.25 8.84 17.78
CA THR A 611 -0.65 8.51 16.67
C THR A 611 -0.44 7.06 16.23
N LYS A 612 -1.47 6.45 15.64
CA LYS A 612 -1.43 5.17 14.92
C LYS A 612 -1.22 5.36 13.41
N ASP A 613 -1.20 6.62 12.98
CA ASP A 613 -1.12 7.01 11.59
C ASP A 613 -0.40 8.38 11.53
N VAL A 614 0.87 8.37 11.18
CA VAL A 614 1.68 9.59 11.05
C VAL A 614 1.33 10.23 9.71
N ASP A 615 0.69 11.41 9.77
CA ASP A 615 0.35 12.27 8.63
C ASP A 615 -0.50 11.60 7.53
N GLY A 616 -1.25 10.56 7.87
CA GLY A 616 -2.03 9.80 6.89
C GLY A 616 -1.21 8.86 6.01
N LEU A 617 0.04 8.61 6.38
CA LEU A 617 0.95 7.78 5.57
C LEU A 617 0.42 6.37 5.37
N ASP A 618 0.31 5.96 4.11
CA ASP A 618 0.10 4.59 3.70
C ASP A 618 1.11 4.21 2.61
N VAL A 619 1.89 3.17 2.86
CA VAL A 619 2.87 2.67 1.90
C VAL A 619 2.48 1.32 1.30
N GLY A 620 1.25 0.88 1.52
CA GLY A 620 0.73 -0.38 0.99
C GLY A 620 1.39 -1.61 1.60
N GLY A 621 1.47 -1.66 2.93
CA GLY A 621 1.94 -2.84 3.66
C GLY A 621 3.42 -2.83 4.07
N PHE A 622 3.70 -3.56 5.13
CA PHE A 622 5.02 -3.80 5.72
C PHE A 622 5.90 -2.55 5.88
N ALA A 623 5.33 -1.44 6.35
CA ALA A 623 6.09 -0.21 6.57
C ALA A 623 7.33 -0.46 7.43
N ASN A 624 8.50 -0.03 6.95
CA ASN A 624 9.78 -0.17 7.65
C ASN A 624 10.53 1.16 7.64
N PRO A 625 10.45 1.97 8.73
CA PRO A 625 10.99 3.32 8.74
C PRO A 625 12.48 3.35 9.06
N GLY A 626 13.21 4.28 8.42
CA GLY A 626 14.53 4.75 8.80
C GLY A 626 14.60 6.28 8.79
N PHE A 627 15.11 6.87 9.85
CA PHE A 627 15.24 8.33 9.95
C PHE A 627 16.70 8.76 10.09
N ALA A 628 17.14 9.72 9.28
CA ALA A 628 18.44 10.36 9.40
C ALA A 628 18.39 11.81 8.90
N ASP A 629 19.39 12.60 9.28
CA ASP A 629 19.71 13.89 8.69
C ASP A 629 20.73 13.65 7.57
N PHE A 630 20.27 13.48 6.32
CA PHE A 630 21.11 13.11 5.20
C PHE A 630 21.90 14.28 4.60
N ASP A 631 21.45 15.53 4.80
CA ASP A 631 22.11 16.73 4.27
C ASP A 631 22.79 17.62 5.32
N GLY A 632 22.65 17.28 6.60
CA GLY A 632 23.24 18.01 7.71
C GLY A 632 22.51 19.32 8.05
N ASP A 633 21.22 19.48 7.68
CA ASP A 633 20.42 20.67 7.97
C ASP A 633 19.82 20.68 9.37
N GLY A 634 19.96 19.58 10.11
CA GLY A 634 19.45 19.38 11.48
C GLY A 634 18.02 18.86 11.53
N LYS A 635 17.36 18.59 10.40
CA LYS A 635 16.09 17.91 10.30
C LYS A 635 16.32 16.46 9.89
N LEU A 636 15.37 15.61 10.24
CA LEU A 636 15.42 14.21 9.85
C LEU A 636 14.58 13.99 8.61
N GLU A 637 15.13 13.33 7.62
CA GLU A 637 14.37 12.71 6.57
C GLU A 637 13.89 11.32 7.00
N LEU A 638 12.84 10.84 6.34
CA LEU A 638 12.29 9.49 6.49
C LEU A 638 12.47 8.73 5.18
N VAL A 639 13.16 7.61 5.25
CA VAL A 639 13.08 6.56 4.23
C VAL A 639 12.20 5.45 4.77
N ILE A 640 11.22 4.99 4.00
CA ILE A 640 10.32 3.94 4.47
C ILE A 640 10.18 2.84 3.43
N GLY A 641 10.56 1.64 3.80
CA GLY A 641 10.41 0.44 2.97
C GLY A 641 8.96 -0.01 2.89
N THR A 642 8.59 -0.57 1.76
CA THR A 642 7.23 -1.00 1.42
C THR A 642 7.13 -2.51 1.24
N GLN A 643 5.92 -3.06 1.20
CA GLN A 643 5.68 -4.47 0.89
C GLN A 643 6.14 -4.84 -0.53
N ARG A 644 6.12 -3.91 -1.46
CA ARG A 644 6.44 -4.10 -2.87
C ARG A 644 7.95 -4.11 -3.19
N GLY A 645 8.79 -4.17 -2.15
CA GLY A 645 10.25 -4.31 -2.30
C GLY A 645 11.02 -3.02 -2.51
N GLY A 646 10.34 -1.89 -2.69
CA GLY A 646 10.95 -0.59 -2.84
C GLY A 646 10.87 0.27 -1.59
N ALA A 647 11.27 1.53 -1.72
CA ALA A 647 11.21 2.52 -0.64
C ALA A 647 10.62 3.84 -1.13
N ASN A 648 10.00 4.59 -0.20
CA ASN A 648 9.59 5.97 -0.41
C ASN A 648 10.46 6.89 0.44
N PHE A 649 10.69 8.12 -0.05
CA PHE A 649 11.49 9.13 0.63
C PHE A 649 10.65 10.35 1.00
N PHE A 650 10.80 10.85 2.24
CA PHE A 650 10.06 12.02 2.72
C PHE A 650 10.99 12.99 3.46
N GLN A 651 10.82 14.26 3.20
CA GLN A 651 11.28 15.29 4.13
C GLN A 651 10.33 15.37 5.31
N THR A 652 10.89 15.63 6.52
CA THR A 652 10.08 15.78 7.73
C THR A 652 10.29 17.12 8.41
N ASN A 653 9.40 17.46 9.35
CA ASN A 653 9.58 18.60 10.25
C ASN A 653 10.22 18.19 11.59
N LEU A 654 10.77 16.99 11.72
CA LEU A 654 11.45 16.50 12.90
C LEU A 654 12.86 17.12 13.00
N ASN A 655 13.16 17.75 14.12
CA ASN A 655 14.47 18.32 14.38
C ASN A 655 15.05 17.73 15.68
N LEU A 656 16.27 17.20 15.62
CA LEU A 656 16.97 16.59 16.75
C LEU A 656 17.26 17.59 17.88
N ASP A 657 17.55 18.84 17.56
CA ASP A 657 17.92 19.89 18.51
C ASP A 657 16.74 20.67 19.09
N ALA A 658 15.52 20.43 18.64
CA ALA A 658 14.35 21.15 19.09
C ALA A 658 14.04 20.84 20.56
N THR A 659 14.48 21.70 21.45
CA THR A 659 14.06 21.75 22.87
C THR A 659 12.57 22.08 23.04
N THR A 660 11.86 22.33 21.96
CA THR A 660 10.43 22.66 21.92
C THR A 660 9.55 21.41 22.01
N ALA A 661 8.49 21.54 22.76
CA ALA A 661 7.48 20.51 22.98
C ALA A 661 6.81 20.07 21.65
N LEU A 662 7.47 19.22 20.89
CA LEU A 662 6.83 18.42 19.86
C LEU A 662 5.82 17.51 20.57
N PHE A 663 4.57 17.58 20.11
CA PHE A 663 3.46 16.72 20.53
C PHE A 663 2.71 17.08 21.82
N ALA A 664 1.87 18.11 21.75
CA ALA A 664 0.55 17.96 22.35
C ALA A 664 -0.29 17.12 21.36
N ALA A 665 -1.10 16.20 21.88
CA ALA A 665 -2.07 15.52 21.03
C ALA A 665 -2.80 16.58 20.16
N PRO A 666 -3.02 16.34 18.85
CA PRO A 666 -3.67 17.32 18.01
C PRO A 666 -4.94 17.78 18.70
N GLN A 667 -4.95 19.06 19.12
CA GLN A 667 -6.17 19.64 19.68
C GLN A 667 -7.12 19.73 18.49
N PRO A 668 -8.34 19.18 18.61
CA PRO A 668 -9.27 19.24 17.52
C PRO A 668 -9.42 20.70 17.08
N SER A 669 -9.37 20.94 15.77
CA SER A 669 -9.52 22.28 15.19
C SER A 669 -10.89 22.92 15.50
N PHE A 670 -11.75 22.17 16.18
CA PHE A 670 -13.08 22.64 16.60
C PHE A 670 -13.38 22.22 18.06
N ALA A 671 -14.13 23.08 18.74
CA ALA A 671 -14.69 22.79 20.05
C ALA A 671 -16.21 22.55 19.92
N PHE A 672 -16.80 21.75 20.80
CA PHE A 672 -18.23 21.55 20.87
C PHE A 672 -18.74 21.54 22.31
N SER A 673 -20.04 21.67 22.50
CA SER A 673 -20.69 21.58 23.79
C SER A 673 -21.74 20.44 23.79
N ALA A 674 -21.90 19.79 24.94
CA ALA A 674 -22.95 18.81 25.17
C ALA A 674 -23.72 19.22 26.44
N ALA A 675 -24.99 19.53 26.30
CA ALA A 675 -25.83 20.03 27.38
C ALA A 675 -27.28 19.48 27.32
N PRO A 676 -27.96 19.33 28.44
CA PRO A 676 -27.48 19.49 29.81
C PRO A 676 -26.44 18.43 30.23
N ASN A 677 -25.58 18.78 31.15
CA ASN A 677 -24.64 17.82 31.78
C ASN A 677 -24.59 18.14 33.27
N PRO A 678 -25.15 17.32 34.16
CA PRO A 678 -25.76 16.00 33.89
C PRO A 678 -27.06 16.02 33.07
N ALA A 679 -27.28 14.98 32.28
CA ALA A 679 -28.48 14.77 31.46
C ALA A 679 -29.40 13.73 32.09
N ALA A 680 -30.71 13.91 31.98
CA ALA A 680 -31.72 12.95 32.46
C ALA A 680 -32.59 12.38 31.32
N LYS A 681 -32.99 13.22 30.35
CA LYS A 681 -33.87 12.81 29.26
C LYS A 681 -33.24 12.92 27.89
N PHE A 682 -32.47 13.97 27.66
CA PHE A 682 -31.81 14.22 26.39
C PHE A 682 -30.52 15.00 26.60
N ILE A 683 -29.63 14.90 25.61
CA ILE A 683 -28.51 15.81 25.42
C ILE A 683 -28.59 16.49 24.07
N THR A 684 -28.16 17.72 24.03
CA THR A 684 -27.94 18.45 22.78
C THR A 684 -26.44 18.68 22.64
N VAL A 685 -25.91 18.24 21.53
CA VAL A 685 -24.50 18.46 21.15
C VAL A 685 -24.46 19.50 20.04
N SER A 686 -23.65 20.53 20.19
CA SER A 686 -23.57 21.64 19.23
C SER A 686 -22.29 22.46 19.40
N GLY A 687 -22.01 23.35 18.44
CA GLY A 687 -20.94 24.35 18.55
C GLY A 687 -19.75 24.08 17.62
N TRP A 688 -19.73 23.03 16.84
CA TRP A 688 -18.74 22.83 15.80
C TRP A 688 -19.10 23.56 14.51
N PRO A 689 -18.13 24.00 13.69
CA PRO A 689 -18.39 24.60 12.37
C PRO A 689 -19.03 23.59 11.40
N ALA A 690 -19.84 24.09 10.47
CA ALA A 690 -20.40 23.23 9.42
C ALA A 690 -19.29 22.62 8.58
N GLY A 691 -19.34 21.31 8.36
CA GLY A 691 -18.33 20.55 7.62
C GLY A 691 -17.08 20.16 8.42
N ALA A 692 -16.88 20.69 9.65
CA ALA A 692 -15.71 20.34 10.46
C ALA A 692 -15.78 18.95 11.11
N ALA A 693 -16.99 18.40 11.28
CA ALA A 693 -17.18 17.07 11.85
C ALA A 693 -18.09 16.26 10.92
N ALA A 694 -17.66 15.07 10.56
CA ALA A 694 -18.37 14.13 9.70
C ALA A 694 -19.30 13.22 10.52
N GLU A 695 -18.91 12.90 11.75
CA GLU A 695 -19.55 11.89 12.57
C GLU A 695 -19.64 12.27 14.04
N ILE A 696 -20.69 11.80 14.71
CA ILE A 696 -20.87 11.91 16.16
C ILE A 696 -21.20 10.55 16.75
N SER A 697 -20.53 10.17 17.85
CA SER A 697 -20.79 8.93 18.58
C SER A 697 -20.93 9.15 20.08
N LEU A 698 -21.74 8.29 20.72
CA LEU A 698 -21.90 8.20 22.18
C LEU A 698 -21.32 6.85 22.64
N LEU A 699 -20.33 6.91 23.52
CA LEU A 699 -19.63 5.74 24.03
C LEU A 699 -19.86 5.60 25.53
N ASP A 700 -19.80 4.35 26.03
CA ASP A 700 -19.67 4.08 27.46
C ASP A 700 -18.21 4.24 27.93
N VAL A 701 -17.95 4.03 29.22
CA VAL A 701 -16.60 4.19 29.80
C VAL A 701 -15.58 3.15 29.31
N ASN A 702 -16.04 2.06 28.70
CA ASN A 702 -15.21 1.00 28.14
C ASN A 702 -14.94 1.21 26.63
N GLY A 703 -15.38 2.35 26.08
CA GLY A 703 -15.21 2.69 24.66
C GLY A 703 -16.20 2.04 23.70
N ARG A 704 -17.21 1.30 24.22
CA ARG A 704 -18.24 0.69 23.38
C ARG A 704 -19.17 1.77 22.82
N VAL A 705 -19.34 1.79 21.52
CA VAL A 705 -20.26 2.70 20.84
C VAL A 705 -21.72 2.29 21.12
N LEU A 706 -22.48 3.20 21.68
CA LEU A 706 -23.91 3.03 21.99
C LEU A 706 -24.79 3.69 20.94
N ARG A 707 -24.32 4.76 20.30
CA ARG A 707 -24.95 5.45 19.19
C ARG A 707 -23.91 6.06 18.28
N LYS A 708 -24.20 6.10 16.99
CA LYS A 708 -23.37 6.68 15.96
C LYS A 708 -24.27 7.36 14.92
N GLU A 709 -23.91 8.53 14.43
CA GLU A 709 -24.71 9.29 13.46
C GLU A 709 -23.80 10.15 12.60
N ALA A 710 -23.92 10.03 11.28
CA ALA A 710 -23.26 10.92 10.32
C ALA A 710 -23.87 12.33 10.37
N LEU A 711 -23.03 13.34 10.26
CA LEU A 711 -23.46 14.73 10.51
C LEU A 711 -23.89 15.50 9.25
N ALA A 712 -23.44 15.13 8.07
CA ALA A 712 -23.86 15.69 6.78
C ALA A 712 -24.11 17.23 6.85
N ALA A 713 -23.10 18.01 7.18
CA ALA A 713 -23.15 19.47 7.36
C ALA A 713 -24.01 20.01 8.54
N ARG A 714 -24.56 19.15 9.39
CA ARG A 714 -25.27 19.60 10.59
C ARG A 714 -24.28 20.12 11.64
N THR A 715 -24.69 21.17 12.34
CA THR A 715 -23.92 21.80 13.43
C THR A 715 -24.55 21.56 14.81
N ARG A 716 -25.57 20.71 14.86
CA ARG A 716 -26.32 20.39 16.09
C ARG A 716 -26.97 19.02 15.98
N VAL A 717 -26.88 18.22 17.04
CA VAL A 717 -27.55 16.92 17.21
C VAL A 717 -28.22 16.89 18.58
N ARG A 718 -29.42 16.28 18.67
CA ARG A 718 -30.10 16.02 19.93
C ARG A 718 -30.38 14.55 20.05
N TRP A 719 -29.91 13.95 21.13
CA TRP A 719 -30.17 12.55 21.47
C TRP A 719 -31.01 12.41 22.74
N GLU A 720 -32.00 11.54 22.69
CA GLU A 720 -32.69 11.07 23.89
C GLU A 720 -31.81 10.04 24.59
N VAL A 721 -31.58 10.23 25.88
CA VAL A 721 -30.77 9.37 26.75
C VAL A 721 -31.59 8.70 27.84
N GLU A 722 -32.92 8.92 27.84
CA GLU A 722 -33.88 8.23 28.71
C GLU A 722 -33.81 6.71 28.40
N GLY A 723 -33.49 5.89 29.41
CA GLY A 723 -33.25 4.44 29.25
C GLY A 723 -31.80 3.99 29.25
N LEU A 724 -30.84 4.92 29.20
CA LEU A 724 -29.46 4.59 29.51
C LEU A 724 -29.24 4.56 31.04
N SER A 725 -28.38 3.66 31.49
CA SER A 725 -28.04 3.56 32.92
C SER A 725 -27.40 4.84 33.42
N SER A 726 -27.68 5.22 34.69
CA SER A 726 -26.98 6.34 35.30
C SER A 726 -25.47 6.07 35.32
N GLY A 727 -24.68 7.01 34.83
CA GLY A 727 -23.23 6.81 34.72
C GLY A 727 -22.53 7.86 33.87
N VAL A 728 -21.26 7.60 33.62
CA VAL A 728 -20.39 8.43 32.78
C VAL A 728 -20.38 7.91 31.36
N TYR A 729 -20.50 8.81 30.40
CA TYR A 729 -20.45 8.52 28.96
C TYR A 729 -19.56 9.53 28.27
N ILE A 730 -19.14 9.22 27.06
CA ILE A 730 -18.27 10.08 26.23
C ILE A 730 -19.02 10.38 24.95
N VAL A 731 -19.20 11.65 24.64
CA VAL A 731 -19.59 12.11 23.31
C VAL A 731 -18.34 12.39 22.51
N ARG A 732 -18.20 11.79 21.35
CA ARG A 732 -17.07 11.93 20.44
C ARG A 732 -17.56 12.47 19.10
N LEU A 733 -16.89 13.51 18.60
CA LEU A 733 -17.03 14.01 17.23
C LEU A 733 -15.74 13.72 16.47
N ALA A 734 -15.88 13.19 15.26
CA ALA A 734 -14.77 12.94 14.33
C ALA A 734 -15.02 13.69 13.02
N GLY A 735 -13.95 14.19 12.39
CA GLY A 735 -14.02 14.91 11.13
C GLY A 735 -12.64 15.34 10.64
N ILE A 736 -12.58 16.06 9.52
CA ILE A 736 -11.36 16.49 8.84
C ILE A 736 -10.38 17.23 9.78
N GLY A 737 -10.87 17.89 10.85
CA GLY A 737 -10.03 18.59 11.83
C GLY A 737 -9.62 17.74 13.03
N GLY A 738 -9.76 16.43 12.98
CA GLY A 738 -9.41 15.51 14.08
C GLY A 738 -10.61 15.05 14.90
N VAL A 739 -10.35 14.56 16.12
CA VAL A 739 -11.35 13.99 17.03
C VAL A 739 -11.48 14.82 18.28
N ALA A 740 -12.68 15.31 18.57
CA ALA A 740 -13.01 15.99 19.82
C ALA A 740 -13.88 15.09 20.71
N SER A 741 -13.60 15.04 22.01
CA SER A 741 -14.38 14.25 22.96
C SER A 741 -14.83 15.09 24.16
N ARG A 742 -16.04 14.80 24.68
CA ARG A 742 -16.56 15.39 25.90
C ARG A 742 -17.20 14.36 26.80
N LYS A 743 -16.81 14.41 28.07
CA LYS A 743 -17.45 13.62 29.11
C LYS A 743 -18.84 14.21 29.45
N ILE A 744 -19.86 13.34 29.53
CA ILE A 744 -21.18 13.65 30.01
C ILE A 744 -21.58 12.70 31.14
N ILE A 745 -22.49 13.14 31.99
CA ILE A 745 -23.08 12.34 33.08
C ILE A 745 -24.56 12.16 32.78
N ILE A 746 -25.04 10.92 32.79
CA ILE A 746 -26.48 10.59 32.69
C ILE A 746 -26.96 10.20 34.09
N ARG A 747 -28.13 10.74 34.49
CA ARG A 747 -28.77 10.50 35.79
C ARG A 747 -30.08 9.74 35.64
#